data_9a3223c36cf5253fb324bf7108471c06
#
_entry.id   9a3223c36cf5253fb324bf7108471c06
#
_cell.length_a   1.000
_cell.length_b   1.000
_cell.length_c   1.000
_cell.angle_alpha   90.00
_cell.angle_beta   90.00
_cell.angle_gamma   90.00
#
_symmetry.space_group_name_H-M   'P 1'
#
loop_
_entity.id
_entity.type
_entity.pdbx_description
1 polymer ?
#
loop_
_entity_poly.entity_id
_entity_poly.type
_entity_poly.pdbx_seq_one_letter_code
_entity_poly.pdbx_strand_id
1 'polypeptide(L)'
;MELFILVPIFGILALIYTFVQSAWVEKQDTGSDRMREISGHIADGAMAFLRAEYKIMLYFVVIVAILLAIMGASNEASHWTIGISFVLGAILSALAGFIGMRIATKANVRTAQAAKTSLSKALKVSFTGGSVMGMGVAGLAVLGLGALYLIIKQIFAPGAGVDSVEMERTIEILTGFSLGAESIALFARVGGGIYTKAADVGADLVGKVEAGIPEDDPRNPATIADNVGDNVGDVAGMGADLFGSYVATVLATMVLGRETFSNDAFGGFAPILLPMMIAGTGIIYSMIGTLFVKIGNDTELDTAPVQNALNFGNWGSITLTAISSYFLVNYLLPDTMTLRDYEFTKMGVFGAIMVGLVVGTLMSVITEYYTAMGKRPVKSIIKQSSTGHATNIIGGLSVGMESTLLPILVLAGGIFGSYLCAGLYGVAIAAAGMMATTAMQLAIDAFGPIADNAGGIAEMSELPKEVRQKTDILDAVGNTTAATGKGFAIASAALTALALFAAFVGIAGIDGIDIYRADVLAGLFVGGMIPFIFSSLAITAVGQAAMAMVEEVRRQFREIPGILEGKATPEYEKCVAISTDASIRKMLLPGAIALVSPLLVGFIFGPEVLGGFLAGATVSGVLMGMFQNNAGGAWDNAKKSFEQGVDINGETYYKGSEPHKASVTGDTVGDPFKDTSGPSMNILIKLMSIVSLVIAPTLAIMHKDQIEQNRAAKLQVLQKYSGLAVNPVSTGNSSGPVAVLAPRGGMNEEGDYIYDTGAQRTIALGDKAIVVGENSQLFHLYNGIIAKEQSLLNEDAWYTLENVNFLPGSSDLRAGTEQTLHNLAEMMTAYPTMRIKIGGYTDSSGSEETNRTLSNLRAQAVKLHLLEMGIDADRIEAEGYGSQFPICPEGDTDECNAQNRRIDVRVLSL
;
A
#
# COMPACT_ATOMS: atom_id res chain seq x y z
N MET A 1 12.36 -2.54 -23.91
CA MET A 1 11.17 -1.68 -24.09
C MET A 1 9.94 -2.44 -24.58
N GLU A 2 10.11 -3.48 -25.40
CA GLU A 2 8.99 -4.25 -25.98
C GLU A 2 8.08 -4.92 -24.94
N LEU A 3 8.63 -5.38 -23.80
CA LEU A 3 7.84 -6.04 -22.75
C LEU A 3 6.87 -5.09 -22.02
N PHE A 4 7.20 -3.80 -21.89
CA PHE A 4 6.28 -2.83 -21.28
C PHE A 4 4.98 -2.65 -22.07
N ILE A 5 4.99 -2.94 -23.38
CA ILE A 5 3.79 -2.88 -24.24
C ILE A 5 2.79 -3.98 -23.87
N LEU A 6 3.25 -5.10 -23.28
CA LEU A 6 2.36 -6.17 -22.83
C LEU A 6 1.42 -5.72 -21.70
N VAL A 7 1.87 -4.76 -20.87
CA VAL A 7 1.08 -4.27 -19.73
C VAL A 7 -0.26 -3.68 -20.18
N PRO A 8 -0.31 -2.65 -21.03
CA PRO A 8 -1.59 -2.14 -21.53
C PRO A 8 -2.38 -3.18 -22.33
N ILE A 9 -1.75 -4.16 -23.00
CA ILE A 9 -2.43 -5.24 -23.70
C ILE A 9 -3.24 -6.10 -22.70
N PHE A 10 -2.68 -6.45 -21.54
CA PHE A 10 -3.44 -7.16 -20.50
C PHE A 10 -4.67 -6.36 -20.05
N GLY A 11 -4.53 -5.05 -19.88
CA GLY A 11 -5.66 -4.17 -19.57
C GLY A 11 -6.74 -4.17 -20.66
N ILE A 12 -6.35 -4.12 -21.93
CA ILE A 12 -7.27 -4.21 -23.07
C ILE A 12 -8.00 -5.55 -23.09
N LEU A 13 -7.32 -6.67 -22.85
CA LEU A 13 -7.93 -8.00 -22.79
C LEU A 13 -8.97 -8.07 -21.66
N ALA A 14 -8.68 -7.47 -20.51
CA ALA A 14 -9.64 -7.37 -19.40
C ALA A 14 -10.89 -6.56 -19.81
N LEU A 15 -10.72 -5.44 -20.50
CA LEU A 15 -11.85 -4.63 -20.96
C LEU A 15 -12.68 -5.32 -22.05
N ILE A 16 -12.04 -6.11 -22.91
CA ILE A 16 -12.77 -6.97 -23.88
C ILE A 16 -13.61 -8.01 -23.12
N TYR A 17 -13.03 -8.68 -22.12
CA TYR A 17 -13.76 -9.61 -21.26
C TYR A 17 -14.95 -8.92 -20.58
N THR A 18 -14.73 -7.75 -19.98
CA THR A 18 -15.75 -6.90 -19.34
C THR A 18 -16.89 -6.61 -20.30
N PHE A 19 -16.59 -6.20 -21.52
CA PHE A 19 -17.60 -5.94 -22.54
C PHE A 19 -18.41 -7.18 -22.94
N VAL A 20 -17.74 -8.32 -23.16
CA VAL A 20 -18.38 -9.58 -23.55
C VAL A 20 -19.30 -10.09 -22.43
N GLN A 21 -18.85 -10.05 -21.18
CA GLN A 21 -19.66 -10.51 -20.03
C GLN A 21 -20.81 -9.55 -19.72
N SER A 22 -20.59 -8.23 -19.85
CA SER A 22 -21.67 -7.24 -19.74
C SER A 22 -22.78 -7.50 -20.76
N ALA A 23 -22.40 -7.73 -22.02
CA ALA A 23 -23.36 -8.06 -23.07
C ALA A 23 -24.09 -9.39 -22.82
N TRP A 24 -23.41 -10.37 -22.17
CA TRP A 24 -24.04 -11.62 -21.78
C TRP A 24 -25.07 -11.41 -20.65
N VAL A 25 -24.74 -10.61 -19.62
CA VAL A 25 -25.67 -10.26 -18.53
C VAL A 25 -26.89 -9.53 -19.11
N GLU A 26 -26.68 -8.54 -19.97
CA GLU A 26 -27.78 -7.76 -20.58
C GLU A 26 -28.78 -8.62 -21.36
N LYS A 27 -28.37 -9.74 -21.94
CA LYS A 27 -29.22 -10.68 -22.68
C LYS A 27 -30.06 -11.59 -21.78
N GLN A 28 -29.78 -11.66 -20.47
CA GLN A 28 -30.58 -12.45 -19.55
C GLN A 28 -31.96 -11.82 -19.35
N ASP A 29 -32.96 -12.68 -19.06
CA ASP A 29 -34.35 -12.27 -18.84
C ASP A 29 -34.48 -11.36 -17.61
N THR A 30 -35.23 -10.26 -17.76
CA THR A 30 -35.52 -9.26 -16.74
C THR A 30 -36.79 -9.55 -15.92
N GLY A 31 -37.55 -10.59 -16.29
CA GLY A 31 -38.78 -10.96 -15.60
C GLY A 31 -40.01 -10.12 -15.93
N SER A 32 -40.88 -9.94 -14.93
CA SER A 32 -42.16 -9.25 -15.06
C SER A 32 -42.01 -7.74 -15.24
N ASP A 33 -43.10 -7.09 -15.66
CA ASP A 33 -43.15 -5.63 -15.78
C ASP A 33 -42.89 -4.93 -14.46
N ARG A 34 -43.43 -5.48 -13.35
CA ARG A 34 -43.18 -4.97 -12.00
C ARG A 34 -41.67 -5.02 -11.62
N MET A 35 -40.99 -6.13 -11.92
CA MET A 35 -39.53 -6.25 -11.70
C MET A 35 -38.76 -5.21 -12.52
N ARG A 36 -39.16 -4.95 -13.76
CA ARG A 36 -38.52 -3.96 -14.61
C ARG A 36 -38.74 -2.53 -14.11
N GLU A 37 -39.93 -2.22 -13.63
CA GLU A 37 -40.30 -0.92 -13.04
C GLU A 37 -39.42 -0.63 -11.81
N ILE A 38 -39.36 -1.55 -10.84
CA ILE A 38 -38.58 -1.42 -9.63
C ILE A 38 -37.08 -1.28 -9.98
N SER A 39 -36.56 -2.14 -10.84
CA SER A 39 -35.17 -2.05 -11.31
C SER A 39 -34.88 -0.72 -12.04
N GLY A 40 -35.85 -0.15 -12.73
CA GLY A 40 -35.77 1.17 -13.34
C GLY A 40 -35.60 2.26 -12.29
N HIS A 41 -36.44 2.28 -11.26
CA HIS A 41 -36.32 3.26 -10.16
C HIS A 41 -34.96 3.17 -9.44
N ILE A 42 -34.45 1.97 -9.20
CA ILE A 42 -33.12 1.76 -8.61
C ILE A 42 -32.02 2.31 -9.52
N ALA A 43 -32.07 2.00 -10.82
CA ALA A 43 -31.07 2.47 -11.77
C ALA A 43 -31.10 4.01 -11.94
N ASP A 44 -32.30 4.61 -11.99
CA ASP A 44 -32.45 6.06 -12.12
C ASP A 44 -31.98 6.78 -10.86
N GLY A 45 -32.28 6.24 -9.66
CA GLY A 45 -31.78 6.74 -8.38
C GLY A 45 -30.25 6.70 -8.29
N ALA A 46 -29.65 5.57 -8.66
CA ALA A 46 -28.20 5.41 -8.68
C ALA A 46 -27.51 6.38 -9.66
N MET A 47 -28.10 6.59 -10.83
CA MET A 47 -27.60 7.56 -11.80
C MET A 47 -27.78 9.01 -11.32
N ALA A 48 -28.86 9.33 -10.61
CA ALA A 48 -29.08 10.66 -10.03
C ALA A 48 -28.01 10.97 -8.98
N PHE A 49 -27.72 10.04 -8.09
CA PHE A 49 -26.64 10.16 -7.10
C PHE A 49 -25.29 10.40 -7.78
N LEU A 50 -24.85 9.54 -8.70
CA LEU A 50 -23.54 9.67 -9.35
C LEU A 50 -23.40 11.00 -10.11
N ARG A 51 -24.45 11.49 -10.75
CA ARG A 51 -24.42 12.82 -11.42
C ARG A 51 -24.21 13.94 -10.41
N ALA A 52 -24.85 13.88 -9.26
CA ALA A 52 -24.70 14.89 -8.22
C ALA A 52 -23.31 14.84 -7.59
N GLU A 53 -22.81 13.66 -7.31
CA GLU A 53 -21.47 13.41 -6.76
C GLU A 53 -20.37 13.87 -7.73
N TYR A 54 -20.41 13.43 -9.00
CA TYR A 54 -19.38 13.78 -10.00
C TYR A 54 -19.35 15.27 -10.30
N LYS A 55 -20.49 15.98 -10.17
CA LYS A 55 -20.51 17.44 -10.30
C LYS A 55 -19.67 18.14 -9.22
N ILE A 56 -19.72 17.69 -7.98
CA ILE A 56 -18.90 18.26 -6.88
C ILE A 56 -17.45 17.84 -7.06
N MET A 57 -17.20 16.57 -7.37
CA MET A 57 -15.86 16.06 -7.63
C MET A 57 -15.16 16.79 -8.78
N LEU A 58 -15.89 17.19 -9.82
CA LEU A 58 -15.31 17.95 -10.94
C LEU A 58 -14.67 19.26 -10.47
N TYR A 59 -15.35 20.02 -9.60
CA TYR A 59 -14.77 21.25 -9.03
C TYR A 59 -13.51 20.95 -8.23
N PHE A 60 -13.54 19.91 -7.39
CA PHE A 60 -12.39 19.47 -6.62
C PHE A 60 -11.22 19.08 -7.54
N VAL A 61 -11.47 18.24 -8.55
CA VAL A 61 -10.44 17.78 -9.49
C VAL A 61 -9.79 18.95 -10.23
N VAL A 62 -10.57 19.92 -10.70
CA VAL A 62 -10.02 21.09 -11.40
C VAL A 62 -9.14 21.94 -10.48
N ILE A 63 -9.58 22.19 -9.23
CA ILE A 63 -8.80 23.00 -8.27
C ILE A 63 -7.48 22.30 -7.95
N VAL A 64 -7.52 21.02 -7.59
CA VAL A 64 -6.32 20.27 -7.23
C VAL A 64 -5.37 20.09 -8.41
N ALA A 65 -5.89 19.85 -9.63
CA ALA A 65 -5.07 19.76 -10.84
C ALA A 65 -4.29 21.05 -11.12
N ILE A 66 -4.93 22.22 -10.93
CA ILE A 66 -4.25 23.53 -11.08
C ILE A 66 -3.17 23.69 -10.01
N LEU A 67 -3.47 23.36 -8.74
CA LEU A 67 -2.49 23.46 -7.66
C LEU A 67 -1.28 22.54 -7.91
N LEU A 68 -1.51 21.31 -8.32
CA LEU A 68 -0.45 20.36 -8.68
C LEU A 68 0.37 20.83 -9.89
N ALA A 69 -0.29 21.42 -10.91
CA ALA A 69 0.42 21.96 -12.06
C ALA A 69 1.31 23.16 -11.69
N ILE A 70 0.86 24.04 -10.80
CA ILE A 70 1.66 25.15 -10.28
C ILE A 70 2.84 24.63 -9.47
N MET A 71 2.61 23.69 -8.56
CA MET A 71 3.65 23.08 -7.74
C MET A 71 4.70 22.36 -8.61
N GLY A 72 4.26 21.54 -9.60
CA GLY A 72 5.16 20.85 -10.51
C GLY A 72 5.94 21.78 -11.44
N ALA A 73 5.38 22.94 -11.82
CA ALA A 73 6.10 23.95 -12.60
C ALA A 73 7.16 24.70 -11.78
N SER A 74 7.05 24.71 -10.47
CA SER A 74 7.95 25.42 -9.56
C SER A 74 9.13 24.58 -9.08
N ASN A 75 9.18 23.28 -9.43
CA ASN A 75 10.20 22.34 -8.98
C ASN A 75 10.88 21.67 -10.16
N GLU A 76 12.23 21.70 -10.21
CA GLU A 76 13.01 21.09 -11.30
C GLU A 76 12.87 19.55 -11.35
N ALA A 77 12.65 18.91 -10.21
CA ALA A 77 12.43 17.46 -10.12
C ALA A 77 11.03 17.05 -10.60
N SER A 78 10.09 17.99 -10.78
CA SER A 78 8.71 17.76 -11.17
C SER A 78 8.36 18.40 -12.51
N HIS A 79 7.10 18.27 -12.94
CA HIS A 79 6.61 18.93 -14.15
C HIS A 79 5.11 19.23 -14.04
N TRP A 80 4.63 20.33 -14.65
CA TRP A 80 3.21 20.72 -14.59
C TRP A 80 2.24 19.64 -15.09
N THR A 81 2.69 18.68 -15.87
CA THR A 81 1.89 17.54 -16.35
C THR A 81 1.43 16.59 -15.25
N ILE A 82 1.96 16.71 -14.02
CA ILE A 82 1.43 15.99 -12.85
C ILE A 82 -0.06 16.31 -12.63
N GLY A 83 -0.50 17.55 -12.91
CA GLY A 83 -1.91 17.93 -12.88
C GLY A 83 -2.75 17.18 -13.93
N ILE A 84 -2.22 16.96 -15.15
CA ILE A 84 -2.92 16.16 -16.18
C ILE A 84 -2.98 14.69 -15.74
N SER A 85 -1.90 14.15 -15.21
CA SER A 85 -1.84 12.79 -14.69
C SER A 85 -2.89 12.58 -13.60
N PHE A 86 -3.03 13.55 -12.68
CA PHE A 86 -4.07 13.57 -11.64
C PHE A 86 -5.48 13.51 -12.23
N VAL A 87 -5.79 14.36 -13.22
CA VAL A 87 -7.12 14.36 -13.90
C VAL A 87 -7.41 13.01 -14.55
N LEU A 88 -6.43 12.40 -15.22
CA LEU A 88 -6.59 11.08 -15.84
C LEU A 88 -6.86 9.99 -14.79
N GLY A 89 -6.15 9.99 -13.66
CA GLY A 89 -6.40 9.09 -12.55
C GLY A 89 -7.81 9.24 -11.97
N ALA A 90 -8.25 10.48 -11.77
CA ALA A 90 -9.59 10.80 -11.31
C ALA A 90 -10.68 10.30 -12.28
N ILE A 91 -10.51 10.54 -13.58
CA ILE A 91 -11.47 10.10 -14.61
C ILE A 91 -11.57 8.57 -14.65
N LEU A 92 -10.44 7.85 -14.63
CA LEU A 92 -10.46 6.39 -14.72
C LEU A 92 -11.02 5.75 -13.43
N SER A 93 -10.78 6.34 -12.26
CA SER A 93 -11.37 5.90 -11.00
C SER A 93 -12.90 6.10 -11.00
N ALA A 94 -13.37 7.26 -11.42
CA ALA A 94 -14.80 7.53 -11.59
C ALA A 94 -15.44 6.57 -12.61
N LEU A 95 -14.76 6.29 -13.72
CA LEU A 95 -15.21 5.34 -14.73
C LEU A 95 -15.29 3.90 -14.20
N ALA A 96 -14.33 3.48 -13.35
CA ALA A 96 -14.34 2.18 -12.70
C ALA A 96 -15.59 2.01 -11.81
N GLY A 97 -15.89 3.00 -10.97
CA GLY A 97 -17.12 3.02 -10.16
C GLY A 97 -18.40 3.02 -11.02
N PHE A 98 -18.43 3.83 -12.07
CA PHE A 98 -19.56 3.89 -13.01
C PHE A 98 -19.84 2.54 -13.70
N ILE A 99 -18.80 1.85 -14.20
CA ILE A 99 -18.95 0.52 -14.84
C ILE A 99 -19.52 -0.48 -13.83
N GLY A 100 -18.99 -0.49 -12.60
CA GLY A 100 -19.47 -1.36 -11.52
C GLY A 100 -20.96 -1.14 -11.23
N MET A 101 -21.37 0.09 -10.93
CA MET A 101 -22.76 0.45 -10.66
C MET A 101 -23.68 0.09 -11.83
N ARG A 102 -23.27 0.41 -13.05
CA ARG A 102 -24.10 0.15 -14.24
C ARG A 102 -24.35 -1.34 -14.48
N ILE A 103 -23.35 -2.20 -14.26
CA ILE A 103 -23.55 -3.64 -14.41
C ILE A 103 -24.34 -4.22 -13.24
N ALA A 104 -24.13 -3.75 -12.01
CA ALA A 104 -24.86 -4.23 -10.84
C ALA A 104 -26.36 -3.96 -10.99
N THR A 105 -26.78 -2.72 -11.29
CA THR A 105 -28.19 -2.38 -11.50
C THR A 105 -28.86 -3.21 -12.61
N LYS A 106 -28.12 -3.67 -13.61
CA LYS A 106 -28.61 -4.58 -14.64
C LYS A 106 -28.64 -6.05 -14.17
N ALA A 107 -27.68 -6.47 -13.36
CA ALA A 107 -27.56 -7.83 -12.87
C ALA A 107 -28.60 -8.13 -11.79
N ASN A 108 -28.94 -7.18 -10.93
CA ASN A 108 -29.86 -7.34 -9.80
C ASN A 108 -31.18 -8.02 -10.22
N VAL A 109 -31.94 -7.39 -11.12
CA VAL A 109 -33.23 -7.91 -11.59
C VAL A 109 -33.11 -9.24 -12.31
N ARG A 110 -32.02 -9.45 -13.04
CA ARG A 110 -31.75 -10.70 -13.80
C ARG A 110 -31.37 -11.85 -12.88
N THR A 111 -30.71 -11.54 -11.76
CA THR A 111 -30.43 -12.51 -10.68
C THR A 111 -31.72 -12.95 -10.01
N ALA A 112 -32.60 -12.00 -9.65
CA ALA A 112 -33.92 -12.31 -9.10
C ALA A 112 -34.76 -13.20 -10.06
N GLN A 113 -34.75 -12.89 -11.34
CA GLN A 113 -35.43 -13.71 -12.35
C GLN A 113 -34.78 -15.10 -12.51
N ALA A 114 -33.45 -15.20 -12.49
CA ALA A 114 -32.71 -16.46 -12.56
C ALA A 114 -32.97 -17.37 -11.34
N ALA A 115 -33.19 -16.78 -10.16
CA ALA A 115 -33.51 -17.48 -8.91
C ALA A 115 -34.83 -18.23 -8.99
N LYS A 116 -35.79 -17.81 -9.84
CA LYS A 116 -37.00 -18.57 -10.13
C LYS A 116 -36.69 -19.95 -10.70
N THR A 117 -35.61 -20.10 -11.40
CA THR A 117 -35.23 -21.39 -12.05
C THR A 117 -34.39 -22.23 -11.10
N SER A 118 -33.22 -21.73 -10.66
CA SER A 118 -32.32 -22.47 -9.75
C SER A 118 -31.32 -21.52 -9.09
N LEU A 119 -30.77 -21.96 -7.93
CA LEU A 119 -29.69 -21.29 -7.24
C LEU A 119 -28.43 -21.17 -8.14
N SER A 120 -28.11 -22.23 -8.89
CA SER A 120 -26.96 -22.25 -9.83
C SER A 120 -27.05 -21.17 -10.89
N LYS A 121 -28.24 -20.94 -11.48
CA LYS A 121 -28.44 -19.87 -12.47
C LYS A 121 -28.35 -18.48 -11.82
N ALA A 122 -28.91 -18.29 -10.64
CA ALA A 122 -28.84 -17.05 -9.90
C ALA A 122 -27.39 -16.69 -9.58
N LEU A 123 -26.60 -17.63 -9.03
CA LEU A 123 -25.16 -17.48 -8.80
C LEU A 123 -24.42 -17.11 -10.08
N LYS A 124 -24.73 -17.77 -11.20
CA LYS A 124 -24.05 -17.50 -12.47
C LYS A 124 -24.29 -16.07 -12.93
N VAL A 125 -25.51 -15.53 -12.80
CA VAL A 125 -25.84 -14.17 -13.23
C VAL A 125 -25.20 -13.14 -12.29
N SER A 126 -25.37 -13.27 -10.98
CA SER A 126 -24.81 -12.35 -9.99
C SER A 126 -23.30 -12.32 -10.02
N PHE A 127 -22.64 -13.51 -10.04
CA PHE A 127 -21.20 -13.58 -10.12
C PHE A 127 -20.62 -13.07 -11.46
N THR A 128 -21.32 -13.28 -12.58
CA THR A 128 -20.91 -12.69 -13.86
C THR A 128 -20.98 -11.17 -13.79
N GLY A 129 -22.01 -10.60 -13.16
CA GLY A 129 -22.10 -9.17 -12.88
C GLY A 129 -20.90 -8.68 -12.07
N GLY A 130 -20.57 -9.36 -10.97
CA GLY A 130 -19.38 -9.08 -10.18
C GLY A 130 -18.07 -9.18 -10.99
N SER A 131 -17.95 -10.21 -11.84
CA SER A 131 -16.74 -10.37 -12.69
C SER A 131 -16.54 -9.25 -13.71
N VAL A 132 -17.62 -8.68 -14.24
CA VAL A 132 -17.56 -7.49 -15.11
C VAL A 132 -16.93 -6.32 -14.36
N MET A 133 -17.33 -6.10 -13.12
CA MET A 133 -16.75 -5.07 -12.27
C MET A 133 -15.29 -5.37 -11.98
N GLY A 134 -14.97 -6.55 -11.48
CA GLY A 134 -13.59 -6.91 -11.09
C GLY A 134 -12.59 -6.77 -12.22
N MET A 135 -12.92 -7.32 -13.41
CA MET A 135 -12.05 -7.21 -14.58
C MET A 135 -12.04 -5.81 -15.18
N GLY A 136 -13.16 -5.08 -15.13
CA GLY A 136 -13.24 -3.70 -15.59
C GLY A 136 -12.33 -2.76 -14.80
N VAL A 137 -12.40 -2.85 -13.47
CA VAL A 137 -11.59 -2.04 -12.54
C VAL A 137 -10.10 -2.33 -12.71
N ALA A 138 -9.68 -3.60 -12.61
CA ALA A 138 -8.27 -3.99 -12.76
C ALA A 138 -7.74 -3.72 -14.18
N GLY A 139 -8.58 -3.94 -15.20
CA GLY A 139 -8.25 -3.64 -16.59
C GLY A 139 -8.00 -2.15 -16.83
N LEU A 140 -8.85 -1.28 -16.30
CA LEU A 140 -8.65 0.18 -16.37
C LEU A 140 -7.39 0.62 -15.62
N ALA A 141 -7.09 0.03 -14.45
CA ALA A 141 -5.92 0.35 -13.66
C ALA A 141 -4.62 -0.01 -14.40
N VAL A 142 -4.52 -1.24 -14.91
CA VAL A 142 -3.34 -1.71 -15.65
C VAL A 142 -3.19 -0.99 -16.99
N LEU A 143 -4.28 -0.76 -17.70
CA LEU A 143 -4.26 0.02 -18.95
C LEU A 143 -3.84 1.46 -18.69
N GLY A 144 -4.47 2.12 -17.69
CA GLY A 144 -4.23 3.53 -17.38
C GLY A 144 -2.78 3.77 -16.95
N LEU A 145 -2.31 3.02 -15.95
CA LEU A 145 -0.94 3.16 -15.44
C LEU A 145 0.09 2.75 -16.48
N GLY A 146 -0.12 1.61 -17.19
CA GLY A 146 0.82 1.11 -18.18
C GLY A 146 0.93 2.00 -19.41
N ALA A 147 -0.20 2.45 -19.97
CA ALA A 147 -0.19 3.36 -21.12
C ALA A 147 0.39 4.73 -20.75
N LEU A 148 0.01 5.27 -19.58
CA LEU A 148 0.50 6.56 -19.11
C LEU A 148 2.03 6.52 -18.88
N TYR A 149 2.54 5.46 -18.23
CA TYR A 149 3.98 5.25 -18.06
C TYR A 149 4.73 5.27 -19.41
N LEU A 150 4.24 4.51 -20.39
CA LEU A 150 4.86 4.47 -21.72
C LEU A 150 4.87 5.84 -22.41
N ILE A 151 3.75 6.57 -22.33
CA ILE A 151 3.61 7.91 -22.94
C ILE A 151 4.56 8.89 -22.27
N ILE A 152 4.56 8.96 -20.92
CA ILE A 152 5.39 9.90 -20.16
C ILE A 152 6.86 9.57 -20.38
N LYS A 153 7.26 8.30 -20.30
CA LYS A 153 8.63 7.86 -20.56
C LYS A 153 9.11 8.26 -21.95
N GLN A 154 8.25 8.11 -22.98
CA GLN A 154 8.61 8.49 -24.34
C GLN A 154 8.78 10.01 -24.50
N ILE A 155 8.05 10.82 -23.74
CA ILE A 155 8.09 12.28 -23.80
C ILE A 155 9.27 12.84 -23.00
N PHE A 156 9.46 12.37 -21.76
CA PHE A 156 10.38 12.98 -20.80
C PHE A 156 11.70 12.24 -20.64
N ALA A 157 11.73 10.92 -20.89
CA ALA A 157 12.92 10.08 -20.71
C ALA A 157 13.22 9.16 -21.91
N PRO A 158 13.23 9.69 -23.17
CA PRO A 158 13.49 8.88 -24.35
C PRO A 158 14.96 8.39 -24.35
N GLY A 159 15.16 7.10 -24.09
CA GLY A 159 16.51 6.50 -24.04
C GLY A 159 17.29 6.73 -22.75
N ALA A 160 16.70 7.39 -21.77
CA ALA A 160 17.33 7.64 -20.48
C ALA A 160 17.44 6.34 -19.64
N GLY A 161 18.50 6.22 -18.85
CA GLY A 161 18.72 5.16 -17.88
C GLY A 161 17.76 5.26 -16.68
N VAL A 162 17.73 4.20 -15.85
CA VAL A 162 16.84 4.13 -14.67
C VAL A 162 17.19 5.21 -13.64
N ASP A 163 18.47 5.49 -13.45
CA ASP A 163 18.97 6.42 -12.43
C ASP A 163 18.93 7.90 -12.88
N SER A 164 18.45 8.17 -14.09
CA SER A 164 18.40 9.53 -14.62
C SER A 164 17.34 10.40 -13.96
N VAL A 165 17.59 11.72 -13.90
CA VAL A 165 16.62 12.72 -13.41
C VAL A 165 15.33 12.72 -14.25
N GLU A 166 15.44 12.43 -15.54
CA GLU A 166 14.30 12.32 -16.45
C GLU A 166 13.41 11.13 -16.09
N MET A 167 13.99 10.03 -15.63
CA MET A 167 13.24 8.87 -15.15
C MET A 167 12.58 9.13 -13.80
N GLU A 168 13.28 9.83 -12.91
CA GLU A 168 12.69 10.32 -11.65
C GLU A 168 11.47 11.17 -11.90
N ARG A 169 11.60 12.17 -12.76
CA ARG A 169 10.47 13.01 -13.19
C ARG A 169 9.33 12.19 -13.81
N THR A 170 9.66 11.16 -14.58
CA THR A 170 8.67 10.25 -15.19
C THR A 170 7.83 9.54 -14.12
N ILE A 171 8.47 8.98 -13.10
CA ILE A 171 7.81 8.30 -11.99
C ILE A 171 7.02 9.30 -11.13
N GLU A 172 7.59 10.49 -10.88
CA GLU A 172 6.92 11.52 -10.09
C GLU A 172 5.62 12.01 -10.76
N ILE A 173 5.59 12.22 -12.07
CA ILE A 173 4.36 12.56 -12.79
C ILE A 173 3.28 11.48 -12.61
N LEU A 174 3.67 10.20 -12.51
CA LEU A 174 2.72 9.11 -12.26
C LEU A 174 2.13 9.13 -10.84
N THR A 175 2.79 9.76 -9.86
CA THR A 175 2.20 9.92 -8.52
C THR A 175 0.92 10.75 -8.56
N GLY A 176 0.85 11.72 -9.47
CA GLY A 176 -0.38 12.47 -9.73
C GLY A 176 -1.54 11.59 -10.18
N PHE A 177 -1.29 10.58 -11.01
CA PHE A 177 -2.31 9.61 -11.44
C PHE A 177 -2.89 8.83 -10.25
N SER A 178 -2.02 8.36 -9.36
CA SER A 178 -2.42 7.67 -8.14
C SER A 178 -3.19 8.58 -7.18
N LEU A 179 -2.73 9.82 -7.00
CA LEU A 179 -3.41 10.81 -6.17
C LEU A 179 -4.83 11.11 -6.69
N GLY A 180 -4.98 11.24 -8.00
CA GLY A 180 -6.30 11.43 -8.63
C GLY A 180 -7.22 10.25 -8.40
N ALA A 181 -6.71 9.05 -8.56
CA ALA A 181 -7.45 7.80 -8.34
C ALA A 181 -7.95 7.67 -6.90
N GLU A 182 -7.06 7.82 -5.91
CA GLU A 182 -7.39 7.69 -4.49
C GLU A 182 -8.28 8.84 -3.98
N SER A 183 -8.14 10.05 -4.53
CA SER A 183 -9.01 11.17 -4.17
C SER A 183 -10.47 10.88 -4.54
N ILE A 184 -10.74 10.42 -5.76
CA ILE A 184 -12.08 10.01 -6.17
C ILE A 184 -12.59 8.83 -5.36
N ALA A 185 -11.73 7.85 -5.12
CA ALA A 185 -12.05 6.68 -4.30
C ALA A 185 -12.55 7.08 -2.89
N LEU A 186 -11.87 8.04 -2.23
CA LEU A 186 -12.27 8.50 -0.92
C LEU A 186 -13.67 9.12 -0.92
N PHE A 187 -13.93 10.05 -1.84
CA PHE A 187 -15.23 10.72 -1.90
C PHE A 187 -16.34 9.72 -2.26
N ALA A 188 -16.13 8.86 -3.25
CA ALA A 188 -17.10 7.85 -3.67
C ALA A 188 -17.39 6.84 -2.53
N ARG A 189 -16.37 6.42 -1.77
CA ARG A 189 -16.57 5.47 -0.67
C ARG A 189 -17.25 6.10 0.53
N VAL A 190 -16.84 7.31 0.95
CA VAL A 190 -17.47 8.02 2.06
C VAL A 190 -18.88 8.49 1.70
N GLY A 191 -19.05 9.10 0.53
CA GLY A 191 -20.34 9.58 0.04
C GLY A 191 -21.34 8.45 -0.17
N GLY A 192 -20.92 7.41 -0.91
CA GLY A 192 -21.73 6.22 -1.14
C GLY A 192 -22.11 5.51 0.16
N GLY A 193 -21.15 5.32 1.09
CA GLY A 193 -21.41 4.70 2.39
C GLY A 193 -22.37 5.49 3.27
N ILE A 194 -22.27 6.83 3.31
CA ILE A 194 -23.24 7.68 4.04
C ILE A 194 -24.63 7.54 3.39
N TYR A 195 -24.69 7.52 2.06
CA TYR A 195 -25.96 7.37 1.32
C TYR A 195 -26.63 6.04 1.67
N THR A 196 -25.91 4.92 1.49
CA THR A 196 -26.42 3.55 1.71
C THR A 196 -26.96 3.42 3.13
N LYS A 197 -26.12 3.76 4.12
CA LYS A 197 -26.49 3.50 5.51
C LYS A 197 -27.48 4.52 6.09
N ALA A 198 -27.63 5.68 5.50
CA ALA A 198 -28.74 6.58 5.81
C ALA A 198 -30.10 6.00 5.36
N ALA A 199 -30.13 5.38 4.19
CA ALA A 199 -31.34 4.77 3.65
C ALA A 199 -31.70 3.48 4.41
N ASP A 200 -30.73 2.59 4.59
CA ASP A 200 -30.86 1.28 5.29
C ASP A 200 -31.32 1.47 6.74
N VAL A 201 -30.58 2.26 7.55
CA VAL A 201 -30.94 2.54 8.95
C VAL A 201 -32.34 3.22 9.04
N GLY A 202 -32.64 4.13 8.10
CA GLY A 202 -33.95 4.79 8.01
C GLY A 202 -35.07 3.82 7.68
N ALA A 203 -34.85 2.88 6.75
CA ALA A 203 -35.78 1.83 6.37
C ALA A 203 -36.02 0.84 7.51
N ASP A 204 -34.94 0.42 8.17
CA ASP A 204 -34.98 -0.58 9.24
C ASP A 204 -35.66 -0.07 10.51
N LEU A 205 -35.31 1.11 11.00
CA LEU A 205 -35.87 1.63 12.22
C LEU A 205 -37.37 1.88 12.12
N VAL A 206 -37.85 2.48 11.05
CA VAL A 206 -39.28 2.79 10.91
C VAL A 206 -40.05 1.60 10.36
N GLY A 207 -39.50 0.91 9.35
CA GLY A 207 -40.19 -0.24 8.74
C GLY A 207 -40.25 -1.47 9.63
N LYS A 208 -39.11 -1.98 10.03
CA LYS A 208 -39.00 -3.23 10.79
C LYS A 208 -39.34 -3.06 12.25
N VAL A 209 -38.83 -2.01 12.92
CA VAL A 209 -38.97 -1.86 14.38
C VAL A 209 -40.27 -1.15 14.76
N GLU A 210 -40.61 -0.04 14.10
CA GLU A 210 -41.82 0.73 14.44
C GLU A 210 -43.10 0.19 13.78
N ALA A 211 -43.09 0.03 12.45
CA ALA A 211 -44.28 -0.40 11.70
C ALA A 211 -44.46 -1.91 11.60
N GLY A 212 -43.41 -2.69 11.91
CA GLY A 212 -43.45 -4.16 11.89
C GLY A 212 -43.66 -4.77 10.51
N ILE A 213 -43.33 -4.06 9.45
CA ILE A 213 -43.36 -4.55 8.07
C ILE A 213 -42.08 -5.31 7.73
N PRO A 214 -42.12 -6.30 6.81
CA PRO A 214 -40.94 -7.04 6.40
C PRO A 214 -39.82 -6.14 5.81
N GLU A 215 -38.61 -6.65 5.77
CA GLU A 215 -37.51 -6.10 5.03
C GLU A 215 -37.83 -6.05 3.54
N ASP A 216 -37.39 -5.01 2.84
CA ASP A 216 -37.69 -4.80 1.42
C ASP A 216 -39.19 -4.70 1.04
N ASP A 217 -40.04 -4.46 1.99
CA ASP A 217 -41.47 -4.34 1.71
C ASP A 217 -41.74 -3.08 0.84
N PRO A 218 -42.51 -3.21 -0.27
CA PRO A 218 -42.77 -2.08 -1.19
C PRO A 218 -43.55 -0.93 -0.53
N ARG A 219 -44.19 -1.15 0.62
CA ARG A 219 -44.86 -0.12 1.42
C ARG A 219 -43.88 0.81 2.14
N ASN A 220 -42.64 0.40 2.34
CA ASN A 220 -41.62 1.24 2.98
C ASN A 220 -41.06 2.25 1.97
N PRO A 221 -41.21 3.56 2.21
CA PRO A 221 -40.69 4.59 1.27
C PRO A 221 -39.20 4.59 1.06
N ALA A 222 -38.41 4.07 2.02
CA ALA A 222 -36.96 4.08 1.96
C ALA A 222 -36.35 2.87 1.20
N THR A 223 -37.12 1.81 0.92
CA THR A 223 -36.61 0.57 0.30
C THR A 223 -35.91 0.79 -1.04
N ILE A 224 -36.47 1.66 -1.91
CA ILE A 224 -35.77 1.98 -3.18
C ILE A 224 -34.46 2.74 -2.93
N ALA A 225 -34.44 3.68 -1.95
CA ALA A 225 -33.23 4.40 -1.61
C ALA A 225 -32.14 3.48 -1.04
N ASP A 226 -32.53 2.47 -0.25
CA ASP A 226 -31.66 1.45 0.28
C ASP A 226 -31.01 0.61 -0.84
N ASN A 227 -31.81 0.03 -1.73
CA ASN A 227 -31.31 -0.69 -2.90
C ASN A 227 -30.46 0.17 -3.85
N VAL A 228 -30.74 1.48 -3.96
CA VAL A 228 -29.86 2.43 -4.67
C VAL A 228 -28.51 2.53 -3.96
N GLY A 229 -28.54 2.59 -2.62
CA GLY A 229 -27.38 2.70 -1.78
C GLY A 229 -26.35 1.61 -2.05
N ASP A 230 -26.75 0.35 -2.04
CA ASP A 230 -25.86 -0.79 -2.31
C ASP A 230 -25.15 -0.67 -3.66
N ASN A 231 -25.86 -0.17 -4.68
CA ASN A 231 -25.27 0.02 -6.02
C ASN A 231 -24.25 1.18 -6.03
N VAL A 232 -24.46 2.26 -5.29
CA VAL A 232 -23.56 3.43 -5.29
C VAL A 232 -22.49 3.34 -4.21
N GLY A 233 -22.79 2.84 -3.01
CA GLY A 233 -21.85 2.69 -1.91
C GLY A 233 -20.99 1.44 -2.02
N ASP A 234 -21.66 0.28 -2.06
CA ASP A 234 -20.98 -1.01 -1.98
C ASP A 234 -20.48 -1.52 -3.34
N VAL A 235 -21.01 -1.01 -4.46
CA VAL A 235 -20.47 -1.35 -5.78
C VAL A 235 -19.61 -0.21 -6.32
N ALA A 236 -20.16 0.98 -6.60
CA ALA A 236 -19.40 2.06 -7.24
C ALA A 236 -18.26 2.57 -6.35
N GLY A 237 -18.52 2.81 -5.06
CA GLY A 237 -17.51 3.26 -4.10
C GLY A 237 -16.37 2.25 -3.95
N MET A 238 -16.68 0.95 -3.87
CA MET A 238 -15.69 -0.12 -3.80
C MET A 238 -14.87 -0.24 -5.10
N GLY A 239 -15.51 -0.05 -6.26
CA GLY A 239 -14.82 -0.07 -7.55
C GLY A 239 -13.77 1.01 -7.67
N ALA A 240 -14.11 2.22 -7.25
CA ALA A 240 -13.16 3.35 -7.22
C ALA A 240 -12.03 3.10 -6.20
N ASP A 241 -12.34 2.57 -5.01
CA ASP A 241 -11.37 2.24 -3.95
C ASP A 241 -10.33 1.22 -4.42
N LEU A 242 -10.78 0.08 -4.96
CA LEU A 242 -9.86 -0.96 -5.40
C LEU A 242 -9.10 -0.57 -6.68
N PHE A 243 -9.66 0.31 -7.52
CA PHE A 243 -8.91 0.93 -8.61
C PHE A 243 -7.72 1.74 -8.07
N GLY A 244 -7.98 2.65 -7.12
CA GLY A 244 -6.95 3.45 -6.46
C GLY A 244 -5.91 2.58 -5.78
N SER A 245 -6.34 1.57 -5.01
CA SER A 245 -5.47 0.63 -4.31
C SER A 245 -4.52 -0.11 -5.24
N TYR A 246 -5.05 -0.57 -6.37
CA TYR A 246 -4.27 -1.28 -7.38
C TYR A 246 -3.19 -0.39 -7.99
N VAL A 247 -3.57 0.82 -8.39
CA VAL A 247 -2.64 1.82 -8.95
C VAL A 247 -1.58 2.21 -7.93
N ALA A 248 -1.98 2.54 -6.71
CA ALA A 248 -1.06 2.98 -5.64
C ALA A 248 -0.01 1.91 -5.30
N THR A 249 -0.43 0.65 -5.22
CA THR A 249 0.47 -0.47 -4.90
C THR A 249 1.49 -0.72 -6.00
N VAL A 250 1.05 -0.76 -7.25
CA VAL A 250 1.96 -0.95 -8.39
C VAL A 250 2.93 0.23 -8.48
N LEU A 251 2.43 1.46 -8.34
CA LEU A 251 3.27 2.66 -8.38
C LEU A 251 4.29 2.70 -7.25
N ALA A 252 3.89 2.41 -6.00
CA ALA A 252 4.83 2.36 -4.88
C ALA A 252 5.97 1.37 -5.12
N THR A 253 5.64 0.21 -5.69
CA THR A 253 6.64 -0.80 -6.05
C THR A 253 7.53 -0.34 -7.21
N MET A 254 6.99 0.41 -8.19
CA MET A 254 7.78 1.01 -9.29
C MET A 254 8.75 2.07 -8.77
N VAL A 255 8.34 2.90 -7.79
CA VAL A 255 9.22 3.91 -7.16
C VAL A 255 10.42 3.24 -6.51
N LEU A 256 10.20 2.23 -5.65
CA LEU A 256 11.28 1.48 -5.01
C LEU A 256 12.07 0.63 -6.01
N GLY A 257 11.41 0.14 -7.06
CA GLY A 257 12.07 -0.56 -8.17
C GLY A 257 13.05 0.32 -8.95
N ARG A 258 12.77 1.63 -9.06
CA ARG A 258 13.71 2.60 -9.64
C ARG A 258 14.96 2.78 -8.75
N GLU A 259 14.77 2.83 -7.44
CA GLU A 259 15.88 2.96 -6.48
C GLU A 259 16.70 1.66 -6.35
N THR A 260 16.20 0.54 -6.89
CA THR A 260 16.87 -0.75 -6.80
C THR A 260 17.94 -0.86 -7.87
N PHE A 261 19.20 -0.97 -7.46
CA PHE A 261 20.29 -1.27 -8.37
C PHE A 261 20.15 -2.70 -8.91
N SER A 262 20.07 -2.83 -10.23
CA SER A 262 19.83 -4.10 -10.92
C SER A 262 20.64 -4.14 -12.21
N ASN A 263 21.57 -5.10 -12.30
CA ASN A 263 22.31 -5.36 -13.53
C ASN A 263 21.57 -6.40 -14.38
N ASP A 264 20.39 -6.04 -14.86
CA ASP A 264 19.50 -6.93 -15.62
C ASP A 264 19.66 -6.75 -17.14
N ALA A 265 19.14 -7.72 -17.90
CA ALA A 265 19.13 -7.70 -19.36
C ALA A 265 18.27 -6.58 -19.97
N PHE A 266 17.56 -5.80 -19.15
CA PHE A 266 16.67 -4.72 -19.56
C PHE A 266 17.20 -3.34 -19.19
N GLY A 267 18.47 -3.22 -18.79
CA GLY A 267 19.14 -1.96 -18.44
C GLY A 267 18.68 -1.36 -17.12
N GLY A 268 18.45 -2.18 -16.10
CA GLY A 268 18.00 -1.79 -14.77
C GLY A 268 16.48 -1.59 -14.64
N PHE A 269 15.70 -1.80 -15.71
CA PHE A 269 14.26 -1.59 -15.69
C PHE A 269 13.43 -2.77 -15.18
N ALA A 270 14.02 -3.92 -14.93
CA ALA A 270 13.28 -5.12 -14.51
C ALA A 270 12.54 -4.95 -13.18
N PRO A 271 13.09 -4.29 -12.14
CA PRO A 271 12.36 -4.06 -10.89
C PRO A 271 11.15 -3.12 -11.04
N ILE A 272 11.16 -2.21 -12.02
CA ILE A 272 10.00 -1.36 -12.36
C ILE A 272 8.96 -2.16 -13.15
N LEU A 273 9.39 -3.02 -14.07
CA LEU A 273 8.52 -3.79 -14.94
C LEU A 273 7.80 -4.92 -14.21
N LEU A 274 8.47 -5.57 -13.26
CA LEU A 274 7.97 -6.76 -12.56
C LEU A 274 6.59 -6.55 -11.91
N PRO A 275 6.33 -5.52 -11.08
CA PRO A 275 5.02 -5.31 -10.47
C PRO A 275 3.92 -5.08 -11.51
N MET A 276 4.23 -4.41 -12.62
CA MET A 276 3.27 -4.19 -13.72
C MET A 276 2.93 -5.51 -14.43
N MET A 277 3.92 -6.38 -14.63
CA MET A 277 3.71 -7.70 -15.26
C MET A 277 2.94 -8.65 -14.33
N ILE A 278 3.23 -8.65 -13.03
CA ILE A 278 2.48 -9.42 -12.03
C ILE A 278 1.01 -8.95 -12.01
N ALA A 279 0.79 -7.64 -11.99
CA ALA A 279 -0.52 -7.04 -12.06
C ALA A 279 -1.28 -7.47 -13.33
N GLY A 280 -0.67 -7.34 -14.50
CA GLY A 280 -1.28 -7.70 -15.78
C GLY A 280 -1.59 -9.19 -15.93
N THR A 281 -0.65 -10.07 -15.57
CA THR A 281 -0.86 -11.52 -15.63
C THR A 281 -1.88 -12.00 -14.61
N GLY A 282 -1.93 -11.38 -13.41
CA GLY A 282 -2.91 -11.66 -12.38
C GLY A 282 -4.36 -11.46 -12.85
N ILE A 283 -4.61 -10.48 -13.73
CA ILE A 283 -5.93 -10.30 -14.35
C ILE A 283 -6.29 -11.51 -15.23
N ILE A 284 -5.35 -11.99 -16.04
CA ILE A 284 -5.58 -13.18 -16.90
C ILE A 284 -5.92 -14.39 -16.04
N TYR A 285 -5.21 -14.61 -14.95
CA TYR A 285 -5.49 -15.73 -14.05
C TYR A 285 -6.79 -15.56 -13.27
N SER A 286 -7.16 -14.33 -12.96
CA SER A 286 -8.48 -14.00 -12.41
C SER A 286 -9.59 -14.34 -13.43
N MET A 287 -9.44 -14.00 -14.71
CA MET A 287 -10.38 -14.42 -15.76
C MET A 287 -10.51 -15.95 -15.85
N ILE A 288 -9.40 -16.68 -15.74
CA ILE A 288 -9.43 -18.16 -15.71
C ILE A 288 -10.12 -18.63 -14.43
N GLY A 289 -9.86 -18.02 -13.28
CA GLY A 289 -10.50 -18.32 -11.99
C GLY A 289 -12.03 -18.24 -12.04
N THR A 290 -12.58 -17.27 -12.79
CA THR A 290 -14.04 -17.15 -12.94
C THR A 290 -14.69 -18.38 -13.58
N LEU A 291 -13.97 -19.16 -14.37
CA LEU A 291 -14.49 -20.38 -15.01
C LEU A 291 -14.74 -21.51 -14.01
N PHE A 292 -14.11 -21.46 -12.86
CA PHE A 292 -14.23 -22.48 -11.81
C PHE A 292 -15.41 -22.21 -10.86
N VAL A 293 -15.99 -21.01 -10.86
CA VAL A 293 -17.12 -20.66 -9.99
C VAL A 293 -18.42 -21.25 -10.55
N LYS A 294 -18.73 -22.48 -10.13
CA LYS A 294 -19.91 -23.21 -10.60
C LYS A 294 -20.42 -24.13 -9.49
N ILE A 295 -21.77 -24.26 -9.37
CA ILE A 295 -22.46 -25.23 -8.55
C ILE A 295 -23.40 -26.08 -9.41
N GLY A 296 -23.73 -27.30 -8.95
CA GLY A 296 -24.69 -28.17 -9.63
C GLY A 296 -26.11 -27.60 -9.62
N ASN A 297 -26.95 -28.03 -10.57
CA ASN A 297 -28.35 -27.60 -10.61
C ASN A 297 -29.20 -28.21 -9.49
N ASP A 298 -28.82 -29.38 -8.97
CA ASP A 298 -29.50 -30.12 -7.90
C ASP A 298 -28.84 -29.87 -6.53
N THR A 299 -28.14 -28.74 -6.40
CA THR A 299 -27.48 -28.35 -5.14
C THR A 299 -28.53 -28.06 -4.06
N GLU A 300 -28.31 -28.60 -2.88
CA GLU A 300 -29.08 -28.26 -1.70
C GLU A 300 -29.13 -26.75 -1.44
N LEU A 301 -30.25 -26.27 -0.88
CA LEU A 301 -30.42 -24.85 -0.51
C LEU A 301 -29.58 -24.55 0.74
N ASP A 302 -28.27 -24.39 0.57
CA ASP A 302 -27.30 -24.12 1.61
C ASP A 302 -26.23 -23.11 1.10
N THR A 303 -25.63 -22.39 2.03
CA THR A 303 -24.56 -21.40 1.77
C THR A 303 -23.23 -22.06 1.40
N ALA A 304 -22.92 -23.25 1.96
CA ALA A 304 -21.62 -23.91 1.82
C ALA A 304 -21.23 -24.21 0.35
N PRO A 305 -22.11 -24.74 -0.52
CA PRO A 305 -21.75 -24.98 -1.93
C PRO A 305 -21.39 -23.69 -2.68
N VAL A 306 -22.10 -22.59 -2.41
CA VAL A 306 -21.85 -21.28 -3.03
C VAL A 306 -20.50 -20.74 -2.57
N GLN A 307 -20.26 -20.71 -1.25
CA GLN A 307 -18.98 -20.27 -0.68
C GLN A 307 -17.80 -21.08 -1.19
N ASN A 308 -17.92 -22.41 -1.26
CA ASN A 308 -16.88 -23.29 -1.76
C ASN A 308 -16.57 -23.04 -3.26
N ALA A 309 -17.58 -22.74 -4.07
CA ALA A 309 -17.37 -22.43 -5.49
C ALA A 309 -16.60 -21.12 -5.65
N LEU A 310 -16.94 -20.08 -4.88
CA LEU A 310 -16.21 -18.80 -4.89
C LEU A 310 -14.77 -18.99 -4.41
N ASN A 311 -14.57 -19.69 -3.31
CA ASN A 311 -13.24 -19.99 -2.77
C ASN A 311 -12.38 -20.78 -3.75
N PHE A 312 -12.96 -21.75 -4.47
CA PHE A 312 -12.21 -22.54 -5.47
C PHE A 312 -11.74 -21.68 -6.64
N GLY A 313 -12.57 -20.76 -7.13
CA GLY A 313 -12.18 -19.80 -8.15
C GLY A 313 -11.05 -18.87 -7.69
N ASN A 314 -11.14 -18.40 -6.45
CA ASN A 314 -10.13 -17.54 -5.84
C ASN A 314 -8.78 -18.26 -5.66
N TRP A 315 -8.77 -19.46 -5.07
CA TRP A 315 -7.54 -20.24 -4.89
C TRP A 315 -6.92 -20.67 -6.20
N GLY A 316 -7.74 -20.95 -7.22
CA GLY A 316 -7.26 -21.21 -8.58
C GLY A 316 -6.49 -20.01 -9.15
N SER A 317 -7.03 -18.80 -9.00
CA SER A 317 -6.36 -17.55 -9.41
C SER A 317 -5.05 -17.32 -8.65
N ILE A 318 -5.06 -17.47 -7.31
CA ILE A 318 -3.87 -17.32 -6.46
C ILE A 318 -2.77 -18.30 -6.88
N THR A 319 -3.12 -19.58 -7.09
CA THR A 319 -2.15 -20.62 -7.45
C THR A 319 -1.51 -20.34 -8.81
N LEU A 320 -2.31 -19.95 -9.81
CA LEU A 320 -1.78 -19.58 -11.13
C LEU A 320 -0.89 -18.33 -11.06
N THR A 321 -1.26 -17.36 -10.26
CA THR A 321 -0.44 -16.15 -10.01
C THR A 321 0.90 -16.52 -9.37
N ALA A 322 0.91 -17.38 -8.37
CA ALA A 322 2.13 -17.87 -7.73
C ALA A 322 3.08 -18.57 -8.72
N ILE A 323 2.52 -19.50 -9.52
CA ILE A 323 3.30 -20.22 -10.54
C ILE A 323 3.88 -19.25 -11.56
N SER A 324 3.09 -18.32 -12.08
CA SER A 324 3.58 -17.37 -13.09
C SER A 324 4.61 -16.39 -12.52
N SER A 325 4.46 -15.97 -11.27
CA SER A 325 5.41 -15.09 -10.60
C SER A 325 6.80 -15.73 -10.52
N TYR A 326 6.88 -17.05 -10.31
CA TYR A 326 8.15 -17.78 -10.37
C TYR A 326 8.85 -17.62 -11.72
N PHE A 327 8.10 -17.82 -12.81
CA PHE A 327 8.67 -17.69 -14.17
C PHE A 327 9.01 -16.23 -14.50
N LEU A 328 8.17 -15.26 -14.12
CA LEU A 328 8.43 -13.85 -14.35
C LEU A 328 9.68 -13.36 -13.61
N VAL A 329 9.83 -13.73 -12.34
CA VAL A 329 11.00 -13.39 -11.53
C VAL A 329 12.28 -13.96 -12.13
N ASN A 330 12.28 -15.25 -12.50
CA ASN A 330 13.46 -15.87 -13.11
C ASN A 330 13.81 -15.34 -14.50
N TYR A 331 12.82 -14.83 -15.25
CA TYR A 331 13.04 -14.29 -16.58
C TYR A 331 13.50 -12.84 -16.56
N LEU A 332 12.96 -12.01 -15.66
CA LEU A 332 13.19 -10.58 -15.63
C LEU A 332 14.38 -10.18 -14.77
N LEU A 333 14.53 -10.79 -13.58
CA LEU A 333 15.47 -10.31 -12.57
C LEU A 333 16.83 -11.02 -12.66
N PRO A 334 17.94 -10.31 -12.40
CA PRO A 334 19.25 -10.90 -12.21
C PRO A 334 19.33 -11.68 -10.89
N ASP A 335 20.42 -12.40 -10.67
CA ASP A 335 20.56 -13.23 -9.47
C ASP A 335 20.58 -12.42 -8.19
N THR A 336 21.23 -11.24 -8.18
CA THR A 336 21.33 -10.33 -7.04
C THR A 336 20.96 -8.91 -7.44
N MET A 337 20.44 -8.16 -6.48
CA MET A 337 20.05 -6.76 -6.57
C MET A 337 20.26 -6.08 -5.23
N THR A 338 20.38 -4.75 -5.24
CA THR A 338 20.62 -3.97 -4.02
C THR A 338 19.65 -2.78 -3.97
N LEU A 339 19.01 -2.57 -2.85
CA LEU A 339 18.25 -1.35 -2.55
C LEU A 339 18.83 -0.70 -1.31
N ARG A 340 19.41 0.49 -1.47
CA ARG A 340 20.17 1.16 -0.40
C ARG A 340 21.26 0.21 0.10
N ASP A 341 21.32 -0.11 1.39
CA ASP A 341 22.33 -1.00 1.98
C ASP A 341 21.88 -2.48 2.10
N TYR A 342 20.79 -2.87 1.42
CA TYR A 342 20.25 -4.22 1.53
C TYR A 342 20.38 -4.98 0.20
N GLU A 343 21.25 -6.00 0.19
CA GLU A 343 21.41 -6.91 -0.95
C GLU A 343 20.41 -8.07 -0.85
N PHE A 344 19.78 -8.43 -1.97
CA PHE A 344 18.80 -9.51 -2.05
C PHE A 344 18.81 -10.22 -3.39
N THR A 345 18.32 -11.45 -3.39
CA THR A 345 18.31 -12.30 -4.57
C THR A 345 16.94 -12.28 -5.27
N LYS A 346 16.91 -12.66 -6.56
CA LYS A 346 15.65 -12.86 -7.28
C LYS A 346 14.72 -13.88 -6.60
N MET A 347 15.27 -14.92 -5.96
CA MET A 347 14.47 -15.88 -5.20
C MET A 347 13.92 -15.27 -3.91
N GLY A 348 14.63 -14.32 -3.31
CA GLY A 348 14.09 -13.48 -2.23
C GLY A 348 12.88 -12.67 -2.70
N VAL A 349 12.95 -12.04 -3.88
CA VAL A 349 11.78 -11.34 -4.47
C VAL A 349 10.60 -12.29 -4.69
N PHE A 350 10.85 -13.50 -5.22
CA PHE A 350 9.78 -14.50 -5.33
C PHE A 350 9.22 -14.90 -3.97
N GLY A 351 10.09 -15.10 -2.97
CA GLY A 351 9.69 -15.36 -1.57
C GLY A 351 8.79 -14.26 -1.02
N ALA A 352 9.12 -12.99 -1.25
CA ALA A 352 8.32 -11.84 -0.84
C ALA A 352 6.93 -11.84 -1.53
N ILE A 353 6.84 -12.15 -2.82
CA ILE A 353 5.55 -12.29 -3.53
C ILE A 353 4.71 -13.40 -2.89
N MET A 354 5.32 -14.55 -2.57
CA MET A 354 4.64 -15.66 -1.91
C MET A 354 4.13 -15.26 -0.51
N VAL A 355 4.91 -14.50 0.25
CA VAL A 355 4.48 -13.94 1.54
C VAL A 355 3.24 -13.06 1.35
N GLY A 356 3.21 -12.18 0.35
CA GLY A 356 2.05 -11.35 0.04
C GLY A 356 0.79 -12.17 -0.26
N LEU A 357 0.90 -13.19 -1.12
CA LEU A 357 -0.23 -14.07 -1.46
C LEU A 357 -0.73 -14.86 -0.23
N VAL A 358 0.18 -15.32 0.63
CA VAL A 358 -0.16 -16.02 1.87
C VAL A 358 -0.86 -15.08 2.86
N VAL A 359 -0.34 -13.85 3.04
CA VAL A 359 -0.98 -12.82 3.89
C VAL A 359 -2.40 -12.57 3.41
N GLY A 360 -2.61 -12.31 2.11
CA GLY A 360 -3.95 -12.09 1.55
C GLY A 360 -4.91 -13.26 1.80
N THR A 361 -4.42 -14.49 1.63
CA THR A 361 -5.22 -15.71 1.87
C THR A 361 -5.57 -15.86 3.35
N LEU A 362 -4.60 -15.69 4.26
CA LEU A 362 -4.82 -15.79 5.71
C LEU A 362 -5.77 -14.71 6.20
N MET A 363 -5.65 -13.48 5.69
CA MET A 363 -6.59 -12.39 6.02
C MET A 363 -8.02 -12.76 5.64
N SER A 364 -8.22 -13.34 4.47
CA SER A 364 -9.53 -13.81 4.02
C SER A 364 -10.10 -14.90 4.95
N VAL A 365 -9.30 -15.92 5.27
CA VAL A 365 -9.72 -17.02 6.15
C VAL A 365 -10.04 -16.55 7.57
N ILE A 366 -9.23 -15.64 8.11
CA ILE A 366 -9.44 -15.09 9.47
C ILE A 366 -10.71 -14.24 9.50
N THR A 367 -10.92 -13.38 8.51
CA THR A 367 -12.11 -12.54 8.43
C THR A 367 -13.36 -13.42 8.29
N GLU A 368 -13.34 -14.44 7.43
CA GLU A 368 -14.42 -15.41 7.32
C GLU A 368 -14.73 -16.08 8.67
N TYR A 369 -13.73 -16.45 9.45
CA TYR A 369 -13.93 -17.05 10.78
C TYR A 369 -14.67 -16.11 11.73
N TYR A 370 -14.36 -14.81 11.73
CA TYR A 370 -14.98 -13.85 12.65
C TYR A 370 -16.36 -13.38 12.19
N THR A 371 -16.68 -13.45 10.91
CA THR A 371 -17.91 -12.88 10.33
C THR A 371 -18.91 -13.90 9.82
N ALA A 372 -18.49 -15.12 9.44
CA ALA A 372 -19.41 -16.09 8.85
C ALA A 372 -20.41 -16.68 9.82
N MET A 373 -21.63 -16.91 9.31
CA MET A 373 -22.70 -17.59 10.03
C MET A 373 -22.24 -18.96 10.57
N GLY A 374 -22.74 -19.34 11.73
CA GLY A 374 -22.44 -20.63 12.35
C GLY A 374 -21.07 -20.72 13.04
N LYS A 375 -20.18 -19.73 12.89
CA LYS A 375 -18.89 -19.67 13.60
C LYS A 375 -19.05 -19.15 15.03
N ARG A 376 -18.06 -19.46 15.89
CA ARG A 376 -18.07 -19.10 17.33
C ARG A 376 -18.32 -17.61 17.58
N PRO A 377 -17.64 -16.64 16.88
CA PRO A 377 -17.83 -15.23 17.17
C PRO A 377 -19.27 -14.77 16.94
N VAL A 378 -19.85 -15.12 15.78
CA VAL A 378 -21.23 -14.79 15.42
C VAL A 378 -22.21 -15.46 16.40
N LYS A 379 -22.04 -16.75 16.75
CA LYS A 379 -22.82 -17.44 17.77
C LYS A 379 -22.77 -16.76 19.15
N SER A 380 -21.63 -16.16 19.49
CA SER A 380 -21.48 -15.40 20.73
C SER A 380 -22.39 -14.17 20.76
N ILE A 381 -22.45 -13.40 19.65
CA ILE A 381 -23.33 -12.24 19.50
C ILE A 381 -24.82 -12.69 19.57
N ILE A 382 -25.19 -13.75 18.85
CA ILE A 382 -26.51 -14.33 18.87
C ILE A 382 -26.93 -14.69 20.30
N LYS A 383 -26.06 -15.36 21.04
CA LYS A 383 -26.35 -15.71 22.44
C LYS A 383 -26.56 -14.47 23.32
N GLN A 384 -25.80 -13.41 23.09
CA GLN A 384 -25.93 -12.16 23.84
C GLN A 384 -27.20 -11.38 23.47
N SER A 385 -27.77 -11.60 22.27
CA SER A 385 -29.02 -11.02 21.83
C SER A 385 -30.21 -11.48 22.71
N SER A 386 -30.11 -12.67 23.31
CA SER A 386 -31.18 -13.20 24.19
C SER A 386 -31.36 -12.42 25.50
N THR A 387 -30.37 -11.64 25.90
CA THR A 387 -30.37 -10.79 27.09
C THR A 387 -30.71 -9.34 26.82
N GLY A 388 -30.79 -8.94 25.53
CA GLY A 388 -31.27 -7.63 25.09
C GLY A 388 -30.30 -6.83 24.22
N HIS A 389 -30.72 -5.62 23.87
CA HIS A 389 -30.03 -4.75 22.95
C HIS A 389 -28.60 -4.36 23.43
N ALA A 390 -28.47 -3.95 24.71
CA ALA A 390 -27.21 -3.49 25.27
C ALA A 390 -26.12 -4.58 25.24
N THR A 391 -26.50 -5.81 25.61
CA THR A 391 -25.60 -6.97 25.61
C THR A 391 -25.20 -7.39 24.21
N ASN A 392 -26.07 -7.27 23.21
CA ASN A 392 -25.75 -7.49 21.82
C ASN A 392 -24.70 -6.48 21.33
N ILE A 393 -24.86 -5.16 21.63
CA ILE A 393 -23.91 -4.11 21.28
C ILE A 393 -22.54 -4.40 21.90
N ILE A 394 -22.52 -4.71 23.23
CA ILE A 394 -21.25 -5.05 23.91
C ILE A 394 -20.60 -6.28 23.26
N GLY A 395 -21.41 -7.29 22.91
CA GLY A 395 -20.93 -8.51 22.29
C GLY A 395 -20.22 -8.28 20.95
N GLY A 396 -20.82 -7.49 20.09
CA GLY A 396 -20.23 -7.21 18.78
C GLY A 396 -18.99 -6.31 18.87
N LEU A 397 -18.98 -5.30 19.77
CA LEU A 397 -17.79 -4.50 20.03
C LEU A 397 -16.64 -5.38 20.53
N SER A 398 -16.93 -6.32 21.45
CA SER A 398 -15.93 -7.27 21.97
C SER A 398 -15.39 -8.19 20.88
N VAL A 399 -16.26 -8.76 20.05
CA VAL A 399 -15.86 -9.62 18.91
C VAL A 399 -15.02 -8.81 17.90
N GLY A 400 -15.43 -7.59 17.60
CA GLY A 400 -14.66 -6.71 16.70
C GLY A 400 -13.25 -6.41 17.22
N MET A 401 -13.11 -6.10 18.52
CA MET A 401 -11.78 -5.88 19.13
C MET A 401 -10.94 -7.17 19.13
N GLU A 402 -11.52 -8.33 19.53
CA GLU A 402 -10.83 -9.63 19.46
C GLU A 402 -10.36 -9.94 18.04
N SER A 403 -11.15 -9.60 17.04
CA SER A 403 -10.89 -9.91 15.64
C SER A 403 -9.66 -9.21 15.05
N THR A 404 -9.12 -8.19 15.71
CA THR A 404 -7.90 -7.50 15.26
C THR A 404 -6.62 -8.29 15.51
N LEU A 405 -6.62 -9.20 16.50
CA LEU A 405 -5.42 -9.89 16.97
C LEU A 405 -4.74 -10.70 15.87
N LEU A 406 -5.43 -11.65 15.28
CA LEU A 406 -4.83 -12.54 14.27
C LEU A 406 -4.45 -11.79 12.98
N PRO A 407 -5.30 -10.90 12.42
CA PRO A 407 -4.93 -10.10 11.28
C PRO A 407 -3.65 -9.27 11.49
N ILE A 408 -3.50 -8.62 12.64
CA ILE A 408 -2.31 -7.81 12.93
C ILE A 408 -1.06 -8.69 13.06
N LEU A 409 -1.15 -9.87 13.67
CA LEU A 409 -0.03 -10.81 13.74
C LEU A 409 0.38 -11.32 12.35
N VAL A 410 -0.60 -11.64 11.50
CA VAL A 410 -0.34 -12.05 10.11
C VAL A 410 0.29 -10.91 9.31
N LEU A 411 -0.21 -9.68 9.47
CA LEU A 411 0.33 -8.50 8.80
C LEU A 411 1.77 -8.21 9.26
N ALA A 412 2.02 -8.20 10.56
CA ALA A 412 3.36 -7.98 11.12
C ALA A 412 4.34 -9.06 10.66
N GLY A 413 3.92 -10.34 10.68
CA GLY A 413 4.71 -11.45 10.15
C GLY A 413 4.95 -11.33 8.64
N GLY A 414 3.96 -10.83 7.90
CA GLY A 414 4.06 -10.56 6.46
C GLY A 414 5.05 -9.44 6.14
N ILE A 415 4.99 -8.33 6.86
CA ILE A 415 5.93 -7.20 6.73
C ILE A 415 7.35 -7.68 7.02
N PHE A 416 7.56 -8.33 8.16
CA PHE A 416 8.87 -8.82 8.57
C PHE A 416 9.41 -9.90 7.63
N GLY A 417 8.58 -10.87 7.24
CA GLY A 417 8.97 -11.95 6.32
C GLY A 417 9.31 -11.44 4.93
N SER A 418 8.54 -10.52 4.37
CA SER A 418 8.83 -9.92 3.06
C SER A 418 10.07 -9.03 3.10
N TYR A 419 10.30 -8.32 4.21
CA TYR A 419 11.52 -7.55 4.42
C TYR A 419 12.76 -8.45 4.48
N LEU A 420 12.72 -9.55 5.22
CA LEU A 420 13.84 -10.53 5.26
C LEU A 420 14.13 -11.14 3.87
N CYS A 421 13.13 -11.25 3.02
CA CYS A 421 13.27 -11.80 1.67
C CYS A 421 13.96 -10.83 0.69
N ALA A 422 13.56 -9.55 0.69
CA ALA A 422 14.05 -8.58 -0.32
C ALA A 422 14.01 -7.12 0.18
N GLY A 423 14.25 -6.87 1.46
CA GLY A 423 14.28 -5.53 2.04
C GLY A 423 12.98 -4.77 1.84
N LEU A 424 13.06 -3.46 1.71
CA LEU A 424 11.90 -2.59 1.46
C LEU A 424 11.22 -2.89 0.10
N TYR A 425 12.00 -3.26 -0.92
CA TYR A 425 11.43 -3.72 -2.19
C TYR A 425 10.60 -4.99 -1.99
N GLY A 426 11.04 -5.90 -1.09
CA GLY A 426 10.28 -7.10 -0.71
C GLY A 426 8.90 -6.79 -0.15
N VAL A 427 8.77 -5.78 0.71
CA VAL A 427 7.47 -5.35 1.25
C VAL A 427 6.55 -4.81 0.15
N ALA A 428 7.10 -4.00 -0.74
CA ALA A 428 6.33 -3.43 -1.85
C ALA A 428 5.88 -4.49 -2.86
N ILE A 429 6.77 -5.41 -3.25
CA ILE A 429 6.43 -6.47 -4.20
C ILE A 429 5.49 -7.54 -3.59
N ALA A 430 5.53 -7.73 -2.25
CA ALA A 430 4.55 -8.55 -1.55
C ALA A 430 3.14 -7.94 -1.65
N ALA A 431 3.02 -6.63 -1.46
CA ALA A 431 1.77 -5.90 -1.69
C ALA A 431 1.29 -6.05 -3.14
N ALA A 432 2.19 -5.87 -4.13
CA ALA A 432 1.86 -6.04 -5.55
C ALA A 432 1.43 -7.48 -5.88
N GLY A 433 2.09 -8.49 -5.31
CA GLY A 433 1.72 -9.89 -5.42
C GLY A 433 0.34 -10.19 -4.86
N MET A 434 0.03 -9.66 -3.67
CA MET A 434 -1.29 -9.73 -3.07
C MET A 434 -2.34 -9.10 -3.98
N MET A 435 -2.10 -7.88 -4.47
CA MET A 435 -3.02 -7.14 -5.33
C MET A 435 -3.21 -7.76 -6.73
N ALA A 436 -2.32 -8.65 -7.19
CA ALA A 436 -2.46 -9.33 -8.48
C ALA A 436 -3.77 -10.14 -8.61
N THR A 437 -4.35 -10.59 -7.47
CA THR A 437 -5.62 -11.33 -7.44
C THR A 437 -6.85 -10.45 -7.23
N THR A 438 -6.69 -9.12 -7.16
CA THR A 438 -7.75 -8.16 -6.89
C THR A 438 -8.94 -8.27 -7.84
N ALA A 439 -8.69 -8.55 -9.13
CA ALA A 439 -9.78 -8.70 -10.09
C ALA A 439 -10.75 -9.83 -9.71
N MET A 440 -10.24 -10.94 -9.18
CA MET A 440 -11.07 -12.04 -8.68
C MET A 440 -11.71 -11.71 -7.33
N GLN A 441 -10.96 -11.09 -6.41
CA GLN A 441 -11.49 -10.66 -5.11
C GLN A 441 -12.63 -9.66 -5.29
N LEU A 442 -12.47 -8.70 -6.19
CA LEU A 442 -13.52 -7.72 -6.48
C LEU A 442 -14.74 -8.35 -7.17
N ALA A 443 -14.54 -9.37 -8.00
CA ALA A 443 -15.65 -10.13 -8.60
C ALA A 443 -16.47 -10.87 -7.54
N ILE A 444 -15.81 -11.42 -6.54
CA ILE A 444 -16.41 -12.10 -5.39
C ILE A 444 -17.09 -11.10 -4.46
N ASP A 445 -16.51 -9.95 -4.22
CA ASP A 445 -17.05 -8.92 -3.35
C ASP A 445 -18.30 -8.26 -3.96
N ALA A 446 -18.24 -7.83 -5.23
CA ALA A 446 -19.37 -7.23 -5.94
C ALA A 446 -20.56 -8.18 -6.18
N PHE A 447 -20.35 -9.48 -6.05
CA PHE A 447 -21.42 -10.48 -6.10
C PHE A 447 -22.43 -10.26 -4.96
N GLY A 448 -21.99 -9.87 -3.76
CA GLY A 448 -22.82 -9.67 -2.56
C GLY A 448 -23.94 -8.64 -2.78
N PRO A 449 -23.62 -7.37 -3.05
CA PRO A 449 -24.62 -6.32 -3.28
C PRO A 449 -25.56 -6.62 -4.44
N ILE A 450 -25.12 -7.35 -5.48
CA ILE A 450 -25.99 -7.81 -6.57
C ILE A 450 -26.99 -8.84 -6.07
N ALA A 451 -26.58 -9.74 -5.17
CA ALA A 451 -27.44 -10.77 -4.61
C ALA A 451 -28.47 -10.17 -3.63
N ASP A 452 -28.04 -9.23 -2.80
CA ASP A 452 -28.88 -8.50 -1.86
C ASP A 452 -29.98 -7.72 -2.59
N ASN A 453 -29.60 -6.86 -3.52
CA ASN A 453 -30.57 -6.15 -4.38
C ASN A 453 -31.50 -7.08 -5.16
N ALA A 454 -31.05 -8.27 -5.56
CA ALA A 454 -31.90 -9.26 -6.19
C ALA A 454 -32.96 -9.79 -5.22
N GLY A 455 -32.62 -9.92 -3.94
CA GLY A 455 -33.53 -10.22 -2.84
C GLY A 455 -34.58 -9.12 -2.65
N GLY A 456 -34.16 -7.87 -2.58
CA GLY A 456 -35.04 -6.71 -2.49
C GLY A 456 -36.01 -6.62 -3.67
N ILE A 457 -35.54 -6.80 -4.90
CA ILE A 457 -36.41 -6.84 -6.09
C ILE A 457 -37.39 -8.02 -6.02
N ALA A 458 -36.95 -9.18 -5.52
CA ALA A 458 -37.84 -10.34 -5.38
C ALA A 458 -38.97 -10.07 -4.39
N GLU A 459 -38.70 -9.46 -3.25
CA GLU A 459 -39.69 -9.08 -2.24
C GLU A 459 -40.64 -8.01 -2.74
N MET A 460 -40.10 -6.87 -3.26
CA MET A 460 -40.89 -5.76 -3.81
C MET A 460 -41.79 -6.18 -4.98
N SER A 461 -41.42 -7.24 -5.70
CA SER A 461 -42.18 -7.80 -6.81
C SER A 461 -43.09 -8.92 -6.40
N GLU A 462 -43.22 -9.21 -5.09
CA GLU A 462 -44.09 -10.24 -4.53
C GLU A 462 -43.85 -11.63 -5.16
N LEU A 463 -42.58 -12.01 -5.37
CA LEU A 463 -42.24 -13.31 -5.94
C LEU A 463 -42.47 -14.45 -4.93
N PRO A 464 -42.62 -15.70 -5.40
CA PRO A 464 -42.77 -16.85 -4.52
C PRO A 464 -41.64 -16.94 -3.48
N LYS A 465 -41.96 -17.33 -2.24
CA LYS A 465 -40.99 -17.42 -1.12
C LYS A 465 -39.76 -18.26 -1.43
N GLU A 466 -39.88 -19.27 -2.29
CA GLU A 466 -38.75 -20.10 -2.74
C GLU A 466 -37.69 -19.29 -3.52
N VAL A 467 -38.10 -18.20 -4.18
CA VAL A 467 -37.18 -17.29 -4.90
C VAL A 467 -36.40 -16.50 -3.88
N ARG A 468 -37.09 -15.92 -2.88
CA ARG A 468 -36.44 -15.18 -1.78
C ARG A 468 -35.44 -16.06 -1.03
N GLN A 469 -35.79 -17.30 -0.70
CA GLN A 469 -34.87 -18.23 -0.04
C GLN A 469 -33.56 -18.44 -0.82
N LYS A 470 -33.59 -18.46 -2.18
CA LYS A 470 -32.40 -18.62 -2.98
C LYS A 470 -31.57 -17.35 -3.02
N THR A 471 -32.21 -16.16 -3.05
CA THR A 471 -31.49 -14.88 -3.00
C THR A 471 -30.90 -14.64 -1.61
N ASP A 472 -31.60 -15.02 -0.52
CA ASP A 472 -31.10 -14.92 0.86
C ASP A 472 -29.85 -15.81 1.09
N ILE A 473 -29.78 -16.99 0.45
CA ILE A 473 -28.58 -17.84 0.49
C ILE A 473 -27.41 -17.14 -0.20
N LEU A 474 -27.64 -16.54 -1.37
CA LEU A 474 -26.59 -15.80 -2.09
C LEU A 474 -26.16 -14.56 -1.31
N ASP A 475 -27.09 -13.84 -0.72
CA ASP A 475 -26.84 -12.66 0.09
C ASP A 475 -26.05 -12.98 1.38
N ALA A 476 -26.41 -14.04 2.11
CA ALA A 476 -25.67 -14.49 3.29
C ALA A 476 -24.20 -14.86 2.98
N VAL A 477 -23.95 -15.45 1.79
CA VAL A 477 -22.58 -15.64 1.30
C VAL A 477 -21.97 -14.32 0.90
N GLY A 478 -22.73 -13.42 0.28
CA GLY A 478 -22.32 -12.07 -0.12
C GLY A 478 -21.78 -11.25 1.05
N ASN A 479 -22.45 -11.26 2.20
CA ASN A 479 -22.01 -10.55 3.41
C ASN A 479 -20.67 -11.08 3.94
N THR A 480 -20.48 -12.41 3.90
CA THR A 480 -19.22 -13.02 4.31
C THR A 480 -18.10 -12.66 3.35
N THR A 481 -18.35 -12.69 2.04
CA THR A 481 -17.36 -12.34 1.03
C THR A 481 -17.04 -10.85 1.03
N ALA A 482 -18.02 -9.98 1.24
CA ALA A 482 -17.83 -8.54 1.39
C ALA A 482 -16.93 -8.20 2.60
N ALA A 483 -17.17 -8.84 3.76
CA ALA A 483 -16.29 -8.68 4.91
C ALA A 483 -14.86 -9.17 4.61
N THR A 484 -14.73 -10.30 3.92
CA THR A 484 -13.45 -10.89 3.49
C THR A 484 -12.71 -9.96 2.53
N GLY A 485 -13.40 -9.39 1.53
CA GLY A 485 -12.83 -8.42 0.59
C GLY A 485 -12.33 -7.15 1.28
N LYS A 486 -13.09 -6.63 2.26
CA LYS A 486 -12.70 -5.46 3.07
C LYS A 486 -11.47 -5.77 3.94
N GLY A 487 -11.38 -6.96 4.55
CA GLY A 487 -10.20 -7.41 5.30
C GLY A 487 -8.95 -7.50 4.42
N PHE A 488 -9.09 -8.06 3.22
CA PHE A 488 -8.05 -8.08 2.20
C PHE A 488 -7.60 -6.66 1.79
N ALA A 489 -8.56 -5.76 1.54
CA ALA A 489 -8.28 -4.37 1.16
C ALA A 489 -7.49 -3.62 2.24
N ILE A 490 -7.80 -3.80 3.54
CA ILE A 490 -7.08 -3.17 4.64
C ILE A 490 -5.65 -3.70 4.75
N ALA A 491 -5.45 -5.01 4.62
CA ALA A 491 -4.11 -5.60 4.66
C ALA A 491 -3.24 -5.13 3.49
N SER A 492 -3.80 -5.09 2.28
CA SER A 492 -3.09 -4.55 1.12
C SER A 492 -2.77 -3.06 1.28
N ALA A 493 -3.69 -2.28 1.87
CA ALA A 493 -3.45 -0.86 2.16
C ALA A 493 -2.31 -0.66 3.16
N ALA A 494 -2.21 -1.50 4.18
CA ALA A 494 -1.13 -1.43 5.16
C ALA A 494 0.25 -1.69 4.51
N LEU A 495 0.37 -2.74 3.69
CA LEU A 495 1.61 -3.04 2.96
C LEU A 495 1.94 -1.93 1.93
N THR A 496 0.93 -1.44 1.22
CA THR A 496 1.09 -0.34 0.25
C THR A 496 1.51 0.96 0.93
N ALA A 497 0.89 1.30 2.08
CA ALA A 497 1.26 2.48 2.83
C ALA A 497 2.70 2.43 3.31
N LEU A 498 3.18 1.26 3.75
CA LEU A 498 4.59 1.07 4.13
C LEU A 498 5.53 1.22 2.92
N ALA A 499 5.15 0.70 1.75
CA ALA A 499 5.92 0.89 0.52
C ALA A 499 5.97 2.37 0.08
N LEU A 500 4.83 3.06 0.12
CA LEU A 500 4.75 4.51 -0.15
C LEU A 500 5.56 5.33 0.87
N PHE A 501 5.55 4.91 2.13
CA PHE A 501 6.33 5.51 3.19
C PHE A 501 7.84 5.34 2.97
N ALA A 502 8.29 4.14 2.57
CA ALA A 502 9.67 3.90 2.20
C ALA A 502 10.10 4.75 0.99
N ALA A 503 9.23 4.88 -0.02
CA ALA A 503 9.43 5.78 -1.16
C ALA A 503 9.48 7.25 -0.73
N PHE A 504 8.60 7.68 0.18
CA PHE A 504 8.60 9.04 0.74
C PHE A 504 9.92 9.38 1.43
N VAL A 505 10.46 8.48 2.26
CA VAL A 505 11.74 8.66 2.94
C VAL A 505 12.87 8.91 1.94
N GLY A 506 12.93 8.12 0.84
CA GLY A 506 13.94 8.28 -0.21
C GLY A 506 13.82 9.63 -0.93
N ILE A 507 12.62 9.96 -1.42
CA ILE A 507 12.39 11.20 -2.19
C ILE A 507 12.53 12.46 -1.31
N ALA A 508 12.12 12.39 -0.04
CA ALA A 508 12.29 13.50 0.91
C ALA A 508 13.74 13.72 1.36
N GLY A 509 14.66 12.81 1.00
CA GLY A 509 16.08 12.90 1.32
C GLY A 509 16.40 12.76 2.82
N ILE A 510 15.54 12.06 3.58
CA ILE A 510 15.76 11.78 5.02
C ILE A 510 16.29 10.36 5.21
N ASP A 511 17.20 10.18 6.19
CA ASP A 511 17.85 8.88 6.45
C ASP A 511 16.91 7.85 7.12
N GLY A 512 15.80 8.32 7.67
CA GLY A 512 14.83 7.49 8.38
C GLY A 512 13.97 8.34 9.32
N ILE A 513 13.10 7.67 10.06
CA ILE A 513 12.17 8.32 10.98
C ILE A 513 12.47 7.85 12.39
N ASP A 514 13.07 8.75 13.15
CA ASP A 514 13.44 8.50 14.53
C ASP A 514 12.26 8.82 15.45
N ILE A 515 11.51 7.78 15.82
CA ILE A 515 10.36 7.90 16.73
C ILE A 515 10.74 8.27 18.17
N TYR A 516 12.02 8.23 18.52
CA TYR A 516 12.51 8.66 19.82
C TYR A 516 12.58 10.21 19.94
N ARG A 517 12.60 10.92 18.84
CA ARG A 517 12.53 12.38 18.82
C ARG A 517 11.16 12.87 19.23
N ALA A 518 11.10 13.86 20.12
CA ALA A 518 9.86 14.36 20.69
C ALA A 518 8.90 14.97 19.66
N ASP A 519 9.42 15.67 18.66
CA ASP A 519 8.65 16.25 17.55
C ASP A 519 8.04 15.18 16.64
N VAL A 520 8.82 14.14 16.27
CA VAL A 520 8.36 12.98 15.49
C VAL A 520 7.33 12.18 16.27
N LEU A 521 7.57 11.96 17.58
CA LEU A 521 6.64 11.26 18.45
C LEU A 521 5.31 12.05 18.60
N ALA A 522 5.38 13.38 18.73
CA ALA A 522 4.18 14.21 18.71
C ALA A 522 3.42 14.07 17.38
N GLY A 523 4.14 14.07 16.26
CA GLY A 523 3.56 13.78 14.94
C GLY A 523 2.84 12.44 14.89
N LEU A 524 3.44 11.37 15.45
CA LEU A 524 2.86 10.03 15.53
C LEU A 524 1.54 10.03 16.32
N PHE A 525 1.47 10.69 17.47
CA PHE A 525 0.23 10.78 18.25
C PHE A 525 -0.86 11.54 17.48
N VAL A 526 -0.53 12.67 16.84
CA VAL A 526 -1.49 13.42 16.03
C VAL A 526 -1.95 12.59 14.84
N GLY A 527 -1.04 11.89 14.16
CA GLY A 527 -1.39 10.96 13.08
C GLY A 527 -2.32 9.83 13.55
N GLY A 528 -2.01 9.22 14.70
CA GLY A 528 -2.84 8.18 15.30
C GLY A 528 -4.26 8.62 15.67
N MET A 529 -4.47 9.92 15.94
CA MET A 529 -5.79 10.49 16.20
C MET A 529 -6.63 10.64 14.93
N ILE A 530 -6.03 10.84 13.75
CA ILE A 530 -6.77 11.12 12.52
C ILE A 530 -7.82 10.07 12.16
N PRO A 531 -7.55 8.75 12.19
CA PRO A 531 -8.56 7.73 11.93
C PRO A 531 -9.77 7.79 12.87
N PHE A 532 -9.56 8.15 14.15
CA PHE A 532 -10.65 8.31 15.11
C PHE A 532 -11.54 9.51 14.78
N ILE A 533 -10.95 10.66 14.45
CA ILE A 533 -11.72 11.85 14.06
C ILE A 533 -12.46 11.62 12.77
N PHE A 534 -11.81 11.02 11.78
CA PHE A 534 -12.41 10.66 10.51
C PHE A 534 -13.61 9.70 10.71
N SER A 535 -13.42 8.64 11.51
CA SER A 535 -14.47 7.68 11.85
C SER A 535 -15.65 8.35 12.55
N SER A 536 -15.38 9.20 13.55
CA SER A 536 -16.41 9.96 14.28
C SER A 536 -17.25 10.81 13.33
N LEU A 537 -16.62 11.51 12.41
CA LEU A 537 -17.31 12.34 11.41
C LEU A 537 -18.17 11.51 10.47
N ALA A 538 -17.63 10.38 9.96
CA ALA A 538 -18.34 9.48 9.07
C ALA A 538 -19.58 8.87 9.76
N ILE A 539 -19.42 8.34 10.97
CA ILE A 539 -20.53 7.73 11.74
C ILE A 539 -21.59 8.79 12.10
N THR A 540 -21.15 9.99 12.53
CA THR A 540 -22.07 11.10 12.82
C THR A 540 -22.85 11.52 11.57
N ALA A 541 -22.19 11.53 10.41
CA ALA A 541 -22.81 11.87 9.14
C ALA A 541 -23.91 10.87 8.78
N VAL A 542 -23.65 9.57 8.93
CA VAL A 542 -24.65 8.49 8.73
C VAL A 542 -25.83 8.68 9.68
N GLY A 543 -25.58 8.86 10.99
CA GLY A 543 -26.66 9.04 11.98
C GLY A 543 -27.55 10.23 11.69
N GLN A 544 -26.97 11.38 11.28
CA GLN A 544 -27.76 12.57 10.93
C GLN A 544 -28.57 12.39 9.64
N ALA A 545 -28.00 11.72 8.65
CA ALA A 545 -28.71 11.42 7.41
C ALA A 545 -29.84 10.40 7.63
N ALA A 546 -29.59 9.38 8.45
CA ALA A 546 -30.59 8.40 8.85
C ALA A 546 -31.76 9.04 9.61
N MET A 547 -31.51 9.98 10.51
CA MET A 547 -32.57 10.71 11.19
C MET A 547 -33.49 11.46 10.21
N ALA A 548 -32.92 12.14 9.21
CA ALA A 548 -33.70 12.81 8.17
C ALA A 548 -34.56 11.82 7.35
N MET A 549 -34.02 10.64 7.09
CA MET A 549 -34.75 9.55 6.41
C MET A 549 -35.90 9.03 7.27
N VAL A 550 -35.63 8.75 8.57
CA VAL A 550 -36.66 8.34 9.53
C VAL A 550 -37.82 9.33 9.59
N GLU A 551 -37.52 10.62 9.65
CA GLU A 551 -38.56 11.66 9.67
C GLU A 551 -39.41 11.66 8.40
N GLU A 552 -38.77 11.47 7.24
CA GLU A 552 -39.48 11.41 5.96
C GLU A 552 -40.36 10.15 5.86
N VAL A 553 -39.86 8.98 6.25
CA VAL A 553 -40.67 7.72 6.23
C VAL A 553 -41.86 7.84 7.18
N ARG A 554 -41.66 8.35 8.40
CA ARG A 554 -42.74 8.64 9.36
C ARG A 554 -43.74 9.65 8.78
N ARG A 555 -43.29 10.68 8.10
CA ARG A 555 -44.16 11.66 7.43
C ARG A 555 -45.04 10.95 6.40
N GLN A 556 -44.45 10.14 5.54
CA GLN A 556 -45.22 9.44 4.50
C GLN A 556 -46.22 8.46 5.09
N PHE A 557 -45.89 7.68 6.11
CA PHE A 557 -46.82 6.76 6.79
C PHE A 557 -47.99 7.52 7.44
N ARG A 558 -47.78 8.74 7.91
CA ARG A 558 -48.81 9.58 8.53
C ARG A 558 -49.66 10.34 7.52
N GLU A 559 -49.06 10.86 6.47
CA GLU A 559 -49.67 11.85 5.57
C GLU A 559 -50.23 11.22 4.28
N ILE A 560 -49.76 10.03 3.88
CA ILE A 560 -50.25 9.33 2.69
C ILE A 560 -51.22 8.19 3.12
N PRO A 561 -52.53 8.42 3.02
CA PRO A 561 -53.54 7.40 3.44
C PRO A 561 -53.41 6.15 2.54
N GLY A 562 -53.42 4.97 3.16
CA GLY A 562 -53.43 3.71 2.45
C GLY A 562 -52.02 3.16 2.11
N ILE A 563 -50.97 3.83 2.54
CA ILE A 563 -49.60 3.35 2.27
C ILE A 563 -49.33 2.04 3.03
N LEU A 564 -49.67 1.96 4.31
CA LEU A 564 -49.48 0.76 5.11
C LEU A 564 -50.41 -0.42 4.69
N GLU A 565 -51.53 -0.12 4.06
CA GLU A 565 -52.43 -1.13 3.47
C GLU A 565 -52.04 -1.54 2.04
N GLY A 566 -50.98 -1.01 1.49
CA GLY A 566 -50.52 -1.28 0.13
C GLY A 566 -51.40 -0.69 -0.99
N LYS A 567 -52.26 0.29 -0.66
CA LYS A 567 -53.19 0.93 -1.60
C LYS A 567 -52.63 2.19 -2.24
N ALA A 568 -51.65 2.82 -1.65
CA ALA A 568 -50.95 3.99 -2.14
C ALA A 568 -49.47 3.72 -2.37
N THR A 569 -48.88 4.33 -3.39
CA THR A 569 -47.46 4.20 -3.70
C THR A 569 -46.65 5.21 -2.89
N PRO A 570 -45.56 4.79 -2.24
CA PRO A 570 -44.64 5.71 -1.56
C PRO A 570 -43.96 6.71 -2.49
N GLU A 571 -43.56 7.86 -1.95
CA GLU A 571 -42.75 8.87 -2.65
C GLU A 571 -41.27 8.51 -2.56
N TYR A 572 -40.83 7.46 -3.28
CA TYR A 572 -39.45 6.93 -3.24
C TYR A 572 -38.41 7.96 -3.60
N GLU A 573 -38.69 8.86 -4.58
CA GLU A 573 -37.76 9.89 -5.06
C GLU A 573 -37.34 10.85 -3.96
N LYS A 574 -38.20 11.15 -2.97
CA LYS A 574 -37.86 12.00 -1.85
C LYS A 574 -36.81 11.38 -0.94
N CYS A 575 -36.94 10.07 -0.66
CA CYS A 575 -35.95 9.34 0.12
C CYS A 575 -34.59 9.30 -0.58
N VAL A 576 -34.55 9.04 -1.89
CA VAL A 576 -33.35 9.11 -2.71
C VAL A 576 -32.70 10.49 -2.67
N ALA A 577 -33.51 11.55 -2.77
CA ALA A 577 -33.01 12.94 -2.74
C ALA A 577 -32.42 13.33 -1.37
N ILE A 578 -33.04 12.89 -0.27
CA ILE A 578 -32.55 13.13 1.10
C ILE A 578 -31.18 12.47 1.32
N SER A 579 -31.06 11.17 0.99
CA SER A 579 -29.77 10.47 1.10
C SER A 579 -28.69 11.09 0.23
N THR A 580 -29.04 11.49 -1.01
CA THR A 580 -28.11 12.15 -1.93
C THR A 580 -27.59 13.48 -1.37
N ASP A 581 -28.47 14.38 -0.92
CA ASP A 581 -28.06 15.71 -0.41
C ASP A 581 -27.25 15.59 0.86
N ALA A 582 -27.67 14.71 1.77
CA ALA A 582 -26.95 14.46 3.02
C ALA A 582 -25.53 13.92 2.77
N SER A 583 -25.39 12.88 1.92
CA SER A 583 -24.10 12.26 1.64
C SER A 583 -23.11 13.23 1.00
N ILE A 584 -23.56 14.00 -0.01
CA ILE A 584 -22.70 14.97 -0.71
C ILE A 584 -22.18 16.07 0.22
N ARG A 585 -23.02 16.59 1.11
CA ARG A 585 -22.60 17.63 2.05
C ARG A 585 -21.66 17.09 3.13
N LYS A 586 -21.92 15.88 3.60
CA LYS A 586 -21.22 15.32 4.76
C LYS A 586 -19.89 14.65 4.40
N MET A 587 -19.68 14.21 3.15
CA MET A 587 -18.39 13.62 2.72
C MET A 587 -17.25 14.64 2.63
N LEU A 588 -17.56 15.96 2.52
CA LEU A 588 -16.54 16.98 2.26
C LEU A 588 -15.56 17.13 3.42
N LEU A 589 -16.04 17.15 4.67
CA LEU A 589 -15.17 17.38 5.84
C LEU A 589 -14.22 16.21 6.12
N PRO A 590 -14.65 14.93 6.12
CA PRO A 590 -13.73 13.80 6.20
C PRO A 590 -12.71 13.80 5.06
N GLY A 591 -13.14 14.08 3.82
CA GLY A 591 -12.24 14.18 2.69
C GLY A 591 -11.19 15.28 2.82
N ALA A 592 -11.59 16.46 3.32
CA ALA A 592 -10.67 17.56 3.57
C ALA A 592 -9.62 17.21 4.63
N ILE A 593 -9.98 16.51 5.71
CA ILE A 593 -9.03 16.07 6.73
C ILE A 593 -7.98 15.15 6.13
N ALA A 594 -8.38 14.17 5.33
CA ALA A 594 -7.46 13.22 4.71
C ALA A 594 -6.42 13.89 3.79
N LEU A 595 -6.84 14.92 3.05
CA LEU A 595 -5.97 15.64 2.11
C LEU A 595 -5.13 16.73 2.77
N VAL A 596 -5.72 17.52 3.67
CA VAL A 596 -5.08 18.72 4.21
C VAL A 596 -4.15 18.40 5.38
N SER A 597 -4.43 17.35 6.18
CA SER A 597 -3.62 17.06 7.37
C SER A 597 -2.16 16.73 7.03
N PRO A 598 -1.81 15.88 6.04
CA PRO A 598 -0.40 15.66 5.70
C PRO A 598 0.28 16.89 5.11
N LEU A 599 -0.46 17.74 4.36
CA LEU A 599 0.06 19.01 3.85
C LEU A 599 0.45 19.93 5.00
N LEU A 600 -0.46 20.14 5.97
CA LEU A 600 -0.18 20.99 7.12
C LEU A 600 1.01 20.51 7.94
N VAL A 601 1.05 19.20 8.23
CA VAL A 601 2.14 18.62 9.01
C VAL A 601 3.46 18.72 8.26
N GLY A 602 3.50 18.36 6.97
CA GLY A 602 4.71 18.39 6.17
C GLY A 602 5.29 19.79 5.99
N PHE A 603 4.46 20.75 5.59
CA PHE A 603 4.94 22.13 5.35
C PHE A 603 5.31 22.90 6.62
N ILE A 604 4.64 22.63 7.75
CA ILE A 604 4.90 23.36 9.01
C ILE A 604 6.04 22.72 9.79
N PHE A 605 6.07 21.39 9.89
CA PHE A 605 6.97 20.66 10.81
C PHE A 605 8.07 19.85 10.11
N GLY A 606 8.02 19.71 8.79
CA GLY A 606 9.01 19.02 8.00
C GLY A 606 8.74 17.52 7.77
N PRO A 607 9.59 16.89 6.93
CA PRO A 607 9.34 15.53 6.42
C PRO A 607 9.46 14.45 7.50
N GLU A 608 10.33 14.58 8.50
CA GLU A 608 10.51 13.57 9.55
C GLU A 608 9.28 13.51 10.47
N VAL A 609 8.71 14.66 10.84
CA VAL A 609 7.48 14.75 11.64
C VAL A 609 6.30 14.22 10.85
N LEU A 610 6.23 14.52 9.54
CA LEU A 610 5.23 13.96 8.63
C LEU A 610 5.35 12.42 8.58
N GLY A 611 6.57 11.90 8.58
CA GLY A 611 6.79 10.46 8.64
C GLY A 611 6.25 9.83 9.93
N GLY A 612 6.49 10.43 11.09
CA GLY A 612 5.88 10.02 12.36
C GLY A 612 4.34 10.06 12.31
N PHE A 613 3.79 11.13 11.75
CA PHE A 613 2.35 11.30 11.54
C PHE A 613 1.75 10.17 10.67
N LEU A 614 2.37 9.83 9.55
CA LEU A 614 1.94 8.74 8.68
C LEU A 614 2.00 7.37 9.36
N ALA A 615 3.05 7.13 10.15
CA ALA A 615 3.18 5.89 10.93
C ALA A 615 2.02 5.74 11.92
N GLY A 616 1.72 6.80 12.68
CA GLY A 616 0.58 6.83 13.62
C GLY A 616 -0.75 6.60 12.94
N ALA A 617 -1.00 7.30 11.83
CA ALA A 617 -2.23 7.18 11.04
C ALA A 617 -2.40 5.77 10.45
N THR A 618 -1.31 5.17 9.97
CA THR A 618 -1.34 3.81 9.39
C THR A 618 -1.69 2.76 10.45
N VAL A 619 -0.99 2.76 11.59
CA VAL A 619 -1.25 1.76 12.65
C VAL A 619 -2.67 1.90 13.20
N SER A 620 -3.08 3.11 13.55
CA SER A 620 -4.40 3.38 14.08
C SER A 620 -5.50 3.07 13.06
N GLY A 621 -5.31 3.45 11.80
CA GLY A 621 -6.29 3.23 10.74
C GLY A 621 -6.47 1.75 10.38
N VAL A 622 -5.38 0.96 10.36
CA VAL A 622 -5.46 -0.49 10.14
C VAL A 622 -6.24 -1.17 11.26
N LEU A 623 -5.92 -0.86 12.51
CA LEU A 623 -6.62 -1.43 13.67
C LEU A 623 -8.11 -1.06 13.67
N MET A 624 -8.43 0.23 13.43
CA MET A 624 -9.80 0.74 13.37
C MET A 624 -10.58 0.09 12.22
N GLY A 625 -9.98 0.00 11.04
CA GLY A 625 -10.62 -0.62 9.88
C GLY A 625 -10.93 -2.10 10.11
N MET A 626 -9.99 -2.89 10.65
CA MET A 626 -10.20 -4.30 10.98
C MET A 626 -11.31 -4.46 12.02
N PHE A 627 -11.23 -3.69 13.11
CA PHE A 627 -12.23 -3.69 14.16
C PHE A 627 -13.64 -3.44 13.60
N GLN A 628 -13.80 -2.35 12.87
CA GLN A 628 -15.11 -1.90 12.39
C GLN A 628 -15.71 -2.85 11.35
N ASN A 629 -14.93 -3.30 10.38
CA ASN A 629 -15.41 -4.21 9.34
C ASN A 629 -15.83 -5.56 9.93
N ASN A 630 -15.05 -6.12 10.82
CA ASN A 630 -15.33 -7.44 11.39
C ASN A 630 -16.48 -7.38 12.40
N ALA A 631 -16.57 -6.32 13.21
CA ALA A 631 -17.70 -6.12 14.11
C ALA A 631 -19.01 -6.00 13.34
N GLY A 632 -19.07 -5.13 12.33
CA GLY A 632 -20.26 -4.91 11.51
C GLY A 632 -20.69 -6.17 10.76
N GLY A 633 -19.75 -6.88 10.11
CA GLY A 633 -20.06 -8.14 9.43
C GLY A 633 -20.53 -9.25 10.36
N ALA A 634 -20.03 -9.30 11.60
CA ALA A 634 -20.47 -10.27 12.59
C ALA A 634 -21.87 -9.97 13.13
N TRP A 635 -22.23 -8.67 13.33
CA TRP A 635 -23.60 -8.29 13.73
C TRP A 635 -24.62 -8.59 12.64
N ASP A 636 -24.31 -8.25 11.38
CA ASP A 636 -25.18 -8.50 10.24
C ASP A 636 -25.49 -10.00 10.10
N ASN A 637 -24.48 -10.85 10.10
CA ASN A 637 -24.67 -12.29 10.04
C ASN A 637 -25.30 -12.88 11.32
N ALA A 638 -25.20 -12.21 12.45
CA ALA A 638 -25.96 -12.59 13.65
C ALA A 638 -27.47 -12.30 13.46
N LYS A 639 -27.85 -11.15 12.89
CA LYS A 639 -29.22 -10.80 12.51
C LYS A 639 -29.78 -11.83 11.51
N LYS A 640 -29.09 -12.08 10.41
CA LYS A 640 -29.50 -13.00 9.34
C LYS A 640 -29.65 -14.46 9.82
N SER A 641 -28.91 -14.85 10.86
CA SER A 641 -29.05 -16.19 11.44
C SER A 641 -30.46 -16.44 11.97
N PHE A 642 -31.18 -15.43 12.46
CA PHE A 642 -32.55 -15.57 12.95
C PHE A 642 -33.58 -15.83 11.83
N GLU A 643 -33.27 -15.55 10.59
CA GLU A 643 -34.13 -15.83 9.45
C GLU A 643 -34.25 -17.34 9.19
N GLN A 644 -33.19 -18.08 9.44
CA GLN A 644 -33.15 -19.54 9.34
C GLN A 644 -33.61 -20.22 10.62
N GLY A 645 -33.76 -19.49 11.73
CA GLY A 645 -34.05 -19.99 13.06
C GLY A 645 -32.78 -20.39 13.82
N VAL A 646 -32.65 -19.89 15.04
CA VAL A 646 -31.48 -20.10 15.90
C VAL A 646 -31.90 -20.72 17.22
N ASP A 647 -31.24 -21.80 17.63
CA ASP A 647 -31.38 -22.38 18.95
C ASP A 647 -30.54 -21.60 19.98
N ILE A 648 -31.17 -21.05 20.98
CA ILE A 648 -30.53 -20.39 22.12
C ILE A 648 -31.03 -21.08 23.40
N ASN A 649 -30.16 -21.80 24.08
CA ASN A 649 -30.45 -22.52 25.33
C ASN A 649 -31.61 -23.53 25.22
N GLY A 650 -31.84 -24.15 24.07
CA GLY A 650 -32.89 -25.15 23.84
C GLY A 650 -34.23 -24.59 23.35
N GLU A 651 -34.31 -23.28 23.10
CA GLU A 651 -35.45 -22.64 22.43
C GLU A 651 -35.01 -22.09 21.06
N THR A 652 -35.82 -22.35 20.02
CA THR A 652 -35.57 -21.86 18.67
C THR A 652 -36.27 -20.52 18.46
N TYR A 653 -35.49 -19.51 18.14
CA TYR A 653 -35.95 -18.15 17.86
C TYR A 653 -35.88 -17.85 16.37
N TYR A 654 -36.89 -17.18 15.87
CA TYR A 654 -37.00 -16.78 14.46
C TYR A 654 -37.14 -15.28 14.32
N LYS A 655 -37.18 -14.80 13.07
CA LYS A 655 -37.43 -13.40 12.70
C LYS A 655 -38.63 -12.84 13.45
N GLY A 656 -38.50 -11.63 14.00
CA GLY A 656 -39.55 -10.98 14.80
C GLY A 656 -39.51 -11.25 16.29
N SER A 657 -38.70 -12.23 16.78
CA SER A 657 -38.52 -12.49 18.22
C SER A 657 -37.73 -11.35 18.91
N GLU A 658 -37.81 -11.24 20.24
CA GLU A 658 -37.04 -10.21 20.97
C GLU A 658 -35.53 -10.34 20.80
N PRO A 659 -34.89 -11.54 20.79
CA PRO A 659 -33.50 -11.68 20.42
C PRO A 659 -33.18 -11.19 18.99
N HIS A 660 -34.08 -11.42 18.03
CA HIS A 660 -33.94 -10.88 16.69
C HIS A 660 -33.95 -9.35 16.70
N LYS A 661 -34.87 -8.70 17.41
CA LYS A 661 -34.91 -7.22 17.51
C LYS A 661 -33.63 -6.66 18.14
N ALA A 662 -33.09 -7.36 19.15
CA ALA A 662 -31.81 -6.99 19.74
C ALA A 662 -30.66 -7.11 18.72
N SER A 663 -30.67 -8.14 17.87
CA SER A 663 -29.64 -8.30 16.81
C SER A 663 -29.78 -7.27 15.68
N VAL A 664 -31.00 -6.85 15.33
CA VAL A 664 -31.23 -5.71 14.42
C VAL A 664 -30.61 -4.43 14.96
N THR A 665 -30.74 -4.16 16.26
CA THR A 665 -30.09 -2.99 16.87
C THR A 665 -28.56 -3.06 16.77
N GLY A 666 -27.99 -4.24 16.97
CA GLY A 666 -26.54 -4.42 16.78
C GLY A 666 -26.10 -4.21 15.36
N ASP A 667 -26.85 -4.71 14.39
CA ASP A 667 -26.59 -4.50 12.97
C ASP A 667 -26.68 -3.01 12.59
N THR A 668 -27.70 -2.31 13.05
CA THR A 668 -27.83 -0.84 12.88
C THR A 668 -26.61 -0.06 13.41
N VAL A 669 -25.98 -0.52 14.51
CA VAL A 669 -24.71 0.05 15.01
C VAL A 669 -23.54 -0.36 14.12
N GLY A 670 -23.54 -1.59 13.61
CA GLY A 670 -22.53 -2.18 12.77
C GLY A 670 -22.48 -1.62 11.34
N ASP A 671 -23.63 -1.19 10.82
CA ASP A 671 -23.75 -0.68 9.44
C ASP A 671 -22.82 0.49 9.13
N PRO A 672 -22.79 1.59 9.91
CA PRO A 672 -21.81 2.66 9.69
C PRO A 672 -20.36 2.18 9.81
N PHE A 673 -20.10 1.12 10.58
CA PHE A 673 -18.77 0.55 10.76
C PHE A 673 -18.33 -0.20 9.52
N LYS A 674 -19.13 -1.18 9.06
CA LYS A 674 -18.73 -2.09 7.98
C LYS A 674 -18.77 -1.46 6.58
N ASP A 675 -19.66 -0.47 6.36
CA ASP A 675 -19.96 0.00 5.00
C ASP A 675 -19.58 1.48 4.76
N THR A 676 -19.31 2.26 5.83
CA THR A 676 -18.89 3.67 5.69
C THR A 676 -17.50 3.91 6.26
N SER A 677 -17.35 3.85 7.58
CA SER A 677 -16.13 4.23 8.27
C SER A 677 -15.00 3.23 8.06
N GLY A 678 -15.24 1.93 8.29
CA GLY A 678 -14.23 0.89 8.18
C GLY A 678 -13.55 0.81 6.82
N PRO A 679 -14.30 0.65 5.72
CA PRO A 679 -13.70 0.63 4.38
C PRO A 679 -12.98 1.92 4.00
N SER A 680 -13.43 3.06 4.51
CA SER A 680 -12.78 4.34 4.23
C SER A 680 -11.41 4.49 4.90
N MET A 681 -11.09 3.70 5.92
CA MET A 681 -9.78 3.70 6.58
C MET A 681 -8.66 3.28 5.63
N ASN A 682 -8.89 2.29 4.77
CA ASN A 682 -7.88 1.84 3.82
C ASN A 682 -7.51 2.95 2.82
N ILE A 683 -8.51 3.71 2.37
CA ILE A 683 -8.30 4.83 1.44
C ILE A 683 -7.63 5.99 2.16
N LEU A 684 -8.06 6.31 3.39
CA LEU A 684 -7.48 7.35 4.22
C LEU A 684 -5.96 7.18 4.35
N ILE A 685 -5.51 5.98 4.76
CA ILE A 685 -4.10 5.66 4.96
C ILE A 685 -3.30 5.84 3.68
N LYS A 686 -3.79 5.30 2.56
CA LYS A 686 -3.11 5.38 1.26
C LYS A 686 -3.08 6.81 0.72
N LEU A 687 -4.22 7.50 0.78
CA LEU A 687 -4.32 8.88 0.28
C LEU A 687 -3.36 9.81 1.02
N MET A 688 -3.29 9.71 2.35
CA MET A 688 -2.34 10.50 3.15
C MET A 688 -0.89 10.19 2.77
N SER A 689 -0.56 8.92 2.52
CA SER A 689 0.78 8.49 2.09
C SER A 689 1.11 9.01 0.68
N ILE A 690 0.15 8.97 -0.26
CA ILE A 690 0.35 9.48 -1.62
C ILE A 690 0.46 11.00 -1.64
N VAL A 691 -0.36 11.72 -0.86
CA VAL A 691 -0.23 13.19 -0.70
C VAL A 691 1.17 13.52 -0.20
N SER A 692 1.66 12.79 0.80
CA SER A 692 3.02 12.99 1.35
C SER A 692 4.10 12.71 0.31
N LEU A 693 3.93 11.65 -0.50
CA LEU A 693 4.86 11.32 -1.59
C LEU A 693 4.90 12.43 -2.65
N VAL A 694 3.75 12.96 -3.04
CA VAL A 694 3.65 14.04 -4.04
C VAL A 694 4.32 15.33 -3.58
N ILE A 695 4.26 15.66 -2.29
CA ILE A 695 4.91 16.86 -1.74
C ILE A 695 6.36 16.63 -1.31
N ALA A 696 6.84 15.37 -1.27
CA ALA A 696 8.17 15.02 -0.78
C ALA A 696 9.31 15.80 -1.45
N PRO A 697 9.37 15.97 -2.80
CA PRO A 697 10.42 16.77 -3.44
C PRO A 697 10.42 18.24 -3.00
N THR A 698 9.23 18.78 -2.78
CA THR A 698 9.09 20.17 -2.29
C THR A 698 9.54 20.31 -0.84
N LEU A 699 9.20 19.32 0.00
CA LEU A 699 9.65 19.28 1.40
C LEU A 699 11.17 19.13 1.52
N ALA A 700 11.78 18.32 0.67
CA ALA A 700 13.24 18.15 0.60
C ALA A 700 13.96 19.48 0.37
N ILE A 701 13.44 20.32 -0.53
CA ILE A 701 14.00 21.64 -0.82
C ILE A 701 13.72 22.63 0.32
N MET A 702 12.47 22.69 0.81
CA MET A 702 12.06 23.68 1.82
C MET A 702 12.70 23.45 3.19
N HIS A 703 12.95 22.21 3.56
CA HIS A 703 13.48 21.83 4.87
C HIS A 703 14.93 21.33 4.77
N LYS A 704 15.65 21.66 3.70
CA LYS A 704 17.04 21.21 3.47
C LYS A 704 17.93 21.46 4.69
N ASP A 705 17.95 22.67 5.21
CA ASP A 705 18.79 23.05 6.36
C ASP A 705 18.43 22.24 7.62
N GLN A 706 17.13 21.96 7.84
CA GLN A 706 16.65 21.17 8.96
C GLN A 706 17.06 19.70 8.81
N ILE A 707 16.94 19.13 7.62
CA ILE A 707 17.37 17.76 7.33
C ILE A 707 18.87 17.60 7.57
N GLU A 708 19.69 18.55 7.09
CA GLU A 708 21.13 18.54 7.29
C GLU A 708 21.51 18.69 8.77
N GLN A 709 20.83 19.57 9.52
CA GLN A 709 21.03 19.73 10.96
C GLN A 709 20.67 18.45 11.72
N ASN A 710 19.55 17.80 11.40
CA ASN A 710 19.12 16.56 12.02
C ASN A 710 20.10 15.42 11.73
N ARG A 711 20.60 15.32 10.50
CA ARG A 711 21.65 14.38 10.10
C ARG A 711 22.94 14.63 10.88
N ALA A 712 23.38 15.87 10.99
CA ALA A 712 24.55 16.24 11.78
C ALA A 712 24.35 15.93 13.28
N ALA A 713 23.20 16.22 13.85
CA ALA A 713 22.88 15.92 15.24
C ALA A 713 22.86 14.40 15.51
N LYS A 714 22.31 13.60 14.59
CA LYS A 714 22.34 12.12 14.67
C LYS A 714 23.77 11.59 14.63
N LEU A 715 24.61 12.14 13.75
CA LEU A 715 26.03 11.79 13.70
C LEU A 715 26.75 12.15 15.01
N GLN A 716 26.46 13.32 15.60
CA GLN A 716 27.02 13.72 16.89
C GLN A 716 26.61 12.80 18.02
N VAL A 717 25.34 12.36 18.04
CA VAL A 717 24.84 11.41 19.04
C VAL A 717 25.52 10.05 18.87
N LEU A 718 25.60 9.52 17.65
CA LEU A 718 26.31 8.28 17.35
C LEU A 718 27.79 8.38 17.78
N GLN A 719 28.44 9.52 17.53
CA GLN A 719 29.80 9.80 17.94
C GLN A 719 29.97 9.87 19.47
N LYS A 720 29.02 10.51 20.15
CA LYS A 720 29.02 10.59 21.63
C LYS A 720 28.88 9.21 22.30
N TYR A 721 28.05 8.33 21.76
CA TYR A 721 27.87 6.97 22.30
C TYR A 721 28.95 6.01 21.85
N SER A 722 29.63 6.25 20.72
CA SER A 722 30.78 5.48 20.27
C SER A 722 32.11 5.92 20.88
N GLY A 723 32.11 6.94 21.74
CA GLY A 723 33.35 7.48 22.38
C GLY A 723 34.25 8.27 21.43
N LEU A 724 33.76 8.60 20.24
CA LEU A 724 34.50 9.32 19.19
C LEU A 724 34.31 10.83 19.36
N ALA A 725 35.38 11.55 19.74
CA ALA A 725 35.38 13.02 19.77
C ALA A 725 35.51 13.58 18.35
N VAL A 726 34.59 14.45 17.94
CA VAL A 726 34.72 15.23 16.71
C VAL A 726 35.08 16.66 17.08
N ASN A 727 36.22 17.12 16.60
CA ASN A 727 36.55 18.54 16.62
C ASN A 727 35.76 19.27 15.53
N PRO A 728 35.24 20.48 15.79
CA PRO A 728 34.53 21.24 14.78
C PRO A 728 35.49 21.58 13.62
N VAL A 729 35.01 21.38 12.40
CA VAL A 729 35.74 21.68 11.17
C VAL A 729 36.17 23.14 11.16
N SER A 730 37.46 23.38 11.28
CA SER A 730 38.03 24.72 11.02
C SER A 730 38.15 24.89 9.50
N THR A 731 37.46 25.87 8.95
CA THR A 731 37.62 26.30 7.57
C THR A 731 38.99 27.01 7.39
N GLY A 732 40.07 26.24 7.32
CA GLY A 732 41.41 26.72 7.03
C GLY A 732 41.92 26.05 5.75
N ASN A 733 42.38 26.85 4.80
CA ASN A 733 43.10 26.38 3.61
C ASN A 733 44.33 25.58 4.02
N SER A 734 44.23 24.24 3.99
CA SER A 734 45.40 23.37 4.05
C SER A 734 45.60 22.72 2.70
N SER A 735 46.83 22.82 2.14
CA SER A 735 47.25 22.02 1.03
C SER A 735 47.06 20.53 1.33
N GLY A 736 46.34 19.81 0.49
CA GLY A 736 46.05 18.41 0.72
C GLY A 736 47.22 17.49 0.43
N PRO A 737 47.11 16.23 0.87
CA PRO A 737 48.20 15.26 0.77
C PRO A 737 48.43 14.80 -0.68
N VAL A 738 49.69 14.61 -1.05
CA VAL A 738 50.11 13.93 -2.27
C VAL A 738 50.46 12.50 -1.89
N ALA A 739 49.72 11.53 -2.42
CA ALA A 739 49.95 10.11 -2.14
C ALA A 739 51.31 9.66 -2.75
N VAL A 740 52.02 8.81 -2.02
CA VAL A 740 53.19 8.09 -2.57
C VAL A 740 52.70 7.07 -3.59
N LEU A 741 53.36 6.97 -4.74
CA LEU A 741 52.97 6.14 -5.90
C LEU A 741 52.48 4.75 -5.46
N ALA A 742 51.21 4.44 -5.76
CA ALA A 742 50.64 3.14 -5.51
C ALA A 742 51.20 2.06 -6.45
N PRO A 743 51.33 0.81 -5.98
CA PRO A 743 51.76 -0.29 -6.86
C PRO A 743 50.74 -0.56 -7.97
N ARG A 744 51.18 -1.21 -9.04
CA ARG A 744 50.33 -1.56 -10.18
C ARG A 744 49.29 -2.59 -9.76
N GLY A 745 48.13 -2.60 -10.41
CA GLY A 745 47.02 -3.50 -10.14
C GLY A 745 46.08 -3.61 -11.32
N GLY A 746 44.83 -4.02 -11.07
CA GLY A 746 43.78 -4.11 -12.08
C GLY A 746 42.42 -4.19 -11.45
N MET A 747 41.37 -4.00 -12.26
CA MET A 747 39.99 -4.11 -11.83
C MET A 747 39.57 -5.57 -11.63
N ASN A 748 38.86 -5.87 -10.55
CA ASN A 748 38.16 -7.13 -10.39
C ASN A 748 36.76 -7.11 -11.03
N GLU A 749 36.05 -8.24 -11.03
CA GLU A 749 34.68 -8.35 -11.56
C GLU A 749 33.67 -7.51 -10.77
N GLU A 750 34.02 -7.10 -9.56
CA GLU A 750 33.15 -6.35 -8.64
C GLU A 750 33.33 -4.82 -8.76
N GLY A 751 34.24 -4.37 -9.64
CA GLY A 751 34.51 -2.95 -9.89
C GLY A 751 35.46 -2.28 -8.89
N ASP A 752 36.21 -3.08 -8.10
CA ASP A 752 37.25 -2.59 -7.19
C ASP A 752 38.63 -2.67 -7.85
N TYR A 753 39.50 -1.74 -7.49
CA TYR A 753 40.91 -1.81 -7.88
C TYR A 753 41.68 -2.71 -6.92
N ILE A 754 42.21 -3.81 -7.44
CA ILE A 754 43.04 -4.75 -6.69
C ILE A 754 44.50 -4.49 -6.98
N TYR A 755 45.23 -4.15 -5.94
CA TYR A 755 46.65 -3.82 -6.04
C TYR A 755 47.52 -5.08 -6.12
N ASP A 756 48.52 -5.09 -7.03
CA ASP A 756 49.54 -6.15 -7.07
C ASP A 756 50.58 -5.88 -5.97
N THR A 757 50.42 -6.46 -4.85
CA THR A 757 51.30 -6.32 -3.68
C THR A 757 52.62 -7.13 -3.79
N GLY A 758 52.83 -7.87 -4.89
CA GLY A 758 54.04 -8.67 -5.11
C GLY A 758 54.15 -9.93 -4.28
N ALA A 759 55.36 -10.47 -4.15
CA ALA A 759 55.61 -11.67 -3.40
C ALA A 759 55.36 -11.48 -1.88
N GLN A 760 54.72 -12.45 -1.24
CA GLN A 760 54.42 -12.40 0.19
C GLN A 760 55.73 -12.44 1.02
N ARG A 761 55.87 -11.50 1.94
CA ARG A 761 56.99 -11.37 2.88
C ARG A 761 56.52 -11.46 4.30
N THR A 762 57.16 -12.26 5.13
CA THR A 762 56.90 -12.33 6.58
C THR A 762 57.73 -11.26 7.28
N ILE A 763 57.06 -10.38 7.99
CA ILE A 763 57.67 -9.30 8.79
C ILE A 763 57.58 -9.71 10.26
N ALA A 764 58.71 -9.70 10.99
CA ALA A 764 58.73 -9.93 12.42
C ALA A 764 58.41 -8.65 13.20
N LEU A 765 57.42 -8.70 14.08
CA LEU A 765 57.01 -7.59 14.96
C LEU A 765 57.11 -8.04 16.42
N GLY A 766 58.32 -8.02 16.95
CA GLY A 766 58.60 -8.59 18.28
C GLY A 766 58.37 -10.10 18.31
N ASP A 767 57.43 -10.55 19.17
CA ASP A 767 57.05 -11.96 19.27
C ASP A 767 56.01 -12.41 18.25
N LYS A 768 55.50 -11.48 17.45
CA LYS A 768 54.49 -11.73 16.39
C LYS A 768 55.08 -11.56 15.01
N ALA A 769 54.42 -12.03 14.01
CA ALA A 769 54.73 -11.86 12.60
C ALA A 769 53.51 -11.61 11.76
N ILE A 770 53.60 -10.69 10.81
CA ILE A 770 52.56 -10.41 9.79
C ILE A 770 53.07 -10.79 8.40
N VAL A 771 52.17 -11.06 7.50
CA VAL A 771 52.45 -11.35 6.09
C VAL A 771 51.96 -10.21 5.26
N VAL A 772 52.88 -9.57 4.53
CA VAL A 772 52.59 -8.43 3.62
C VAL A 772 53.24 -8.67 2.26
N GLY A 773 52.70 -8.05 1.21
CA GLY A 773 53.38 -8.08 -0.10
C GLY A 773 54.63 -7.21 -0.13
N GLU A 774 55.71 -7.65 -0.83
CA GLU A 774 56.95 -6.88 -0.94
C GLU A 774 56.80 -5.50 -1.63
N ASN A 775 55.74 -5.31 -2.40
CA ASN A 775 55.41 -4.05 -3.03
C ASN A 775 54.33 -3.26 -2.27
N SER A 776 53.84 -3.76 -1.13
CA SER A 776 52.79 -3.10 -0.38
C SER A 776 53.28 -1.84 0.33
N GLN A 777 52.38 -0.85 0.44
CA GLN A 777 52.69 0.38 1.17
C GLN A 777 52.90 0.11 2.65
N LEU A 778 52.24 -0.90 3.24
CA LEU A 778 52.52 -1.36 4.61
C LEU A 778 53.94 -1.89 4.76
N PHE A 779 54.49 -2.58 3.76
CA PHE A 779 55.89 -3.02 3.76
C PHE A 779 56.89 -1.85 3.70
N HIS A 780 56.59 -0.85 2.88
CA HIS A 780 57.38 0.39 2.78
C HIS A 780 57.33 1.18 4.10
N LEU A 781 56.10 1.30 4.68
CA LEU A 781 55.94 1.93 5.99
C LEU A 781 56.73 1.22 7.10
N TYR A 782 56.71 -0.12 7.15
CA TYR A 782 57.48 -0.92 8.08
C TYR A 782 59.00 -0.68 7.93
N ASN A 783 59.49 -0.75 6.72
CA ASN A 783 60.90 -0.52 6.46
C ASN A 783 61.36 0.90 6.86
N GLY A 784 60.54 1.91 6.59
CA GLY A 784 60.80 3.29 7.02
C GLY A 784 60.82 3.41 8.56
N ILE A 785 59.93 2.73 9.27
CA ILE A 785 59.91 2.70 10.75
C ILE A 785 61.20 2.07 11.27
N ILE A 786 61.64 0.93 10.74
CA ILE A 786 62.90 0.29 11.15
C ILE A 786 64.11 1.16 10.86
N ALA A 787 64.17 1.79 9.69
CA ALA A 787 65.21 2.69 9.29
C ALA A 787 65.22 4.03 10.08
N LYS A 788 64.18 4.31 10.86
CA LYS A 788 63.95 5.57 11.57
C LYS A 788 63.99 6.78 10.62
N GLU A 789 63.38 6.63 9.48
CA GLU A 789 63.33 7.68 8.47
C GLU A 789 62.48 8.85 8.94
N GLN A 790 63.08 10.03 9.04
CA GLN A 790 62.36 11.26 9.38
C GLN A 790 61.32 11.67 8.33
N SER A 791 61.49 11.20 7.11
CA SER A 791 60.54 11.39 5.99
C SER A 791 59.12 10.81 6.26
N LEU A 792 58.98 9.80 7.10
CA LEU A 792 57.70 9.21 7.52
C LEU A 792 56.79 10.21 8.22
N LEU A 793 57.35 11.23 8.88
CA LEU A 793 56.61 12.21 9.66
C LEU A 793 56.27 13.47 8.86
N ASN A 794 56.63 13.51 7.55
CA ASN A 794 56.28 14.63 6.68
C ASN A 794 54.78 14.74 6.47
N GLU A 795 54.26 15.94 6.39
CA GLU A 795 52.80 16.19 6.17
C GLU A 795 52.30 15.59 4.86
N ASP A 796 53.16 15.38 3.88
CA ASP A 796 52.86 14.84 2.55
C ASP A 796 53.10 13.31 2.45
N ALA A 797 53.56 12.64 3.52
CA ALA A 797 53.83 11.20 3.50
C ALA A 797 52.59 10.38 3.81
N TRP A 798 51.84 10.06 2.77
CA TRP A 798 50.66 9.21 2.85
C TRP A 798 50.90 7.86 2.18
N TYR A 799 50.38 6.79 2.79
CA TYR A 799 50.49 5.40 2.37
C TYR A 799 49.12 4.82 2.09
N THR A 800 48.82 4.40 0.88
CA THR A 800 47.55 3.78 0.50
C THR A 800 47.41 2.41 1.18
N LEU A 801 46.31 2.16 1.83
CA LEU A 801 45.96 0.83 2.35
C LEU A 801 45.37 -0.01 1.20
N GLU A 802 46.22 -0.84 0.61
CA GLU A 802 45.81 -1.70 -0.51
C GLU A 802 44.70 -2.67 -0.14
N ASN A 803 43.78 -2.84 -1.04
CA ASN A 803 42.66 -3.78 -0.92
C ASN A 803 41.72 -3.48 0.25
N VAL A 804 41.66 -2.25 0.75
CA VAL A 804 40.65 -1.76 1.68
C VAL A 804 39.51 -1.19 0.86
N ASN A 805 38.53 -2.06 0.53
CA ASN A 805 37.43 -1.74 -0.36
C ASN A 805 36.09 -1.68 0.40
N PHE A 806 35.13 -0.94 -0.14
CA PHE A 806 33.81 -0.72 0.45
C PHE A 806 32.72 -1.13 -0.54
N LEU A 807 31.53 -1.42 -0.02
CA LEU A 807 30.36 -1.58 -0.86
C LEU A 807 30.03 -0.26 -1.59
N PRO A 808 29.51 -0.31 -2.81
CA PRO A 808 29.19 0.89 -3.59
C PRO A 808 28.25 1.83 -2.81
N GLY A 809 28.63 3.10 -2.71
CA GLY A 809 27.84 4.12 -1.99
C GLY A 809 27.81 3.96 -0.46
N SER A 810 28.50 2.97 0.11
CA SER A 810 28.51 2.66 1.55
C SER A 810 29.86 2.90 2.18
N SER A 811 29.89 2.93 3.53
CA SER A 811 31.06 2.83 4.39
C SER A 811 31.34 1.41 4.89
N ASP A 812 30.55 0.41 4.47
CA ASP A 812 30.72 -0.97 4.89
C ASP A 812 31.91 -1.61 4.17
N LEU A 813 32.78 -2.24 4.93
CA LEU A 813 33.98 -2.88 4.40
C LEU A 813 33.63 -4.17 3.65
N ARG A 814 34.22 -4.40 2.49
CA ARG A 814 34.10 -5.67 1.77
C ARG A 814 34.92 -6.79 2.40
N ALA A 815 34.47 -8.03 2.19
CA ALA A 815 35.23 -9.22 2.54
C ALA A 815 36.63 -9.20 1.89
N GLY A 816 37.66 -9.54 2.64
CA GLY A 816 39.07 -9.46 2.22
C GLY A 816 39.82 -8.20 2.65
N THR A 817 39.15 -7.15 3.07
CA THR A 817 39.75 -5.94 3.68
C THR A 817 40.41 -6.23 5.03
N GLU A 818 39.91 -7.22 5.76
CA GLU A 818 40.33 -7.54 7.13
C GLU A 818 41.83 -7.82 7.29
N GLN A 819 42.47 -8.45 6.30
CA GLN A 819 43.88 -8.79 6.38
C GLN A 819 44.79 -7.54 6.41
N THR A 820 44.50 -6.53 5.58
CA THR A 820 45.26 -5.28 5.56
C THR A 820 45.12 -4.51 6.87
N LEU A 821 43.89 -4.41 7.39
CA LEU A 821 43.60 -3.74 8.65
C LEU A 821 44.21 -4.49 9.86
N HIS A 822 44.17 -5.83 9.83
CA HIS A 822 44.83 -6.66 10.84
C HIS A 822 46.34 -6.44 10.87
N ASN A 823 46.98 -6.42 9.69
CA ASN A 823 48.42 -6.15 9.59
C ASN A 823 48.78 -4.74 10.12
N LEU A 824 47.98 -3.72 9.82
CA LEU A 824 48.16 -2.39 10.38
C LEU A 824 47.98 -2.37 11.92
N ALA A 825 46.94 -3.03 12.43
CA ALA A 825 46.72 -3.12 13.88
C ALA A 825 47.87 -3.83 14.62
N GLU A 826 48.41 -4.92 14.06
CA GLU A 826 49.56 -5.60 14.63
C GLU A 826 50.84 -4.73 14.61
N MET A 827 51.05 -3.95 13.55
CA MET A 827 52.11 -2.95 13.50
C MET A 827 51.95 -1.90 14.62
N MET A 828 50.75 -1.31 14.75
CA MET A 828 50.44 -0.32 15.80
C MET A 828 50.58 -0.92 17.19
N THR A 829 50.30 -2.20 17.38
CA THR A 829 50.50 -2.94 18.64
C THR A 829 51.99 -3.10 18.95
N ALA A 830 52.81 -3.41 17.94
CA ALA A 830 54.26 -3.54 18.09
C ALA A 830 54.97 -2.18 18.37
N TYR A 831 54.38 -1.08 17.90
CA TYR A 831 54.85 0.30 18.11
C TYR A 831 53.82 1.11 18.93
N PRO A 832 53.81 1.02 20.29
CA PRO A 832 52.74 1.61 21.12
C PRO A 832 52.67 3.14 21.08
N THR A 833 53.74 3.83 20.70
CA THR A 833 53.80 5.29 20.55
C THR A 833 53.36 5.80 19.16
N MET A 834 53.19 4.88 18.23
CA MET A 834 52.77 5.22 16.85
C MET A 834 51.34 5.78 16.83
N ARG A 835 51.19 6.96 16.28
CA ARG A 835 49.89 7.60 16.01
C ARG A 835 49.72 7.77 14.50
N ILE A 836 48.52 7.55 14.02
CA ILE A 836 48.21 7.62 12.59
C ILE A 836 47.01 8.54 12.30
N LYS A 837 46.99 9.08 11.09
CA LYS A 837 45.79 9.72 10.53
C LYS A 837 45.32 8.94 9.30
N ILE A 838 44.05 8.61 9.27
CA ILE A 838 43.36 7.89 8.17
C ILE A 838 42.68 8.90 7.29
N GLY A 839 42.95 8.90 6.01
CA GLY A 839 42.30 9.71 4.97
C GLY A 839 41.41 8.87 4.10
N GLY A 840 40.13 9.25 3.97
CA GLY A 840 39.20 8.62 3.02
C GLY A 840 39.06 9.47 1.75
N TYR A 841 38.92 8.81 0.61
CA TYR A 841 38.81 9.46 -0.71
C TYR A 841 37.72 8.78 -1.54
N THR A 842 37.11 9.55 -2.45
CA THR A 842 36.11 9.07 -3.44
C THR A 842 36.57 9.38 -4.84
N ASP A 843 35.92 8.81 -5.83
CA ASP A 843 35.99 9.27 -7.20
C ASP A 843 35.25 10.61 -7.38
N SER A 844 35.23 11.13 -8.59
CA SER A 844 34.55 12.38 -8.96
C SER A 844 33.05 12.21 -9.23
N SER A 845 32.49 11.00 -9.12
CA SER A 845 31.07 10.76 -9.30
C SER A 845 30.26 11.28 -8.09
N GLY A 846 29.27 12.12 -8.32
CA GLY A 846 28.46 12.73 -7.27
C GLY A 846 28.86 14.15 -6.88
N SER A 847 28.13 14.75 -5.93
CA SER A 847 28.46 16.10 -5.43
C SER A 847 29.68 16.08 -4.51
N GLU A 848 30.46 17.17 -4.50
CA GLU A 848 31.63 17.30 -3.63
C GLU A 848 31.28 17.11 -2.15
N GLU A 849 30.12 17.55 -1.74
CA GLU A 849 29.60 17.42 -0.38
C GLU A 849 29.27 15.96 -0.03
N THR A 850 28.60 15.25 -0.94
CA THR A 850 28.32 13.82 -0.80
C THR A 850 29.60 13.01 -0.73
N ASN A 851 30.56 13.30 -1.61
CA ASN A 851 31.86 12.65 -1.68
C ASN A 851 32.66 12.89 -0.40
N ARG A 852 32.65 14.11 0.13
CA ARG A 852 33.32 14.42 1.39
C ARG A 852 32.69 13.68 2.58
N THR A 853 31.35 13.60 2.61
CA THR A 853 30.63 12.85 3.65
C THR A 853 30.94 11.37 3.56
N LEU A 854 30.84 10.75 2.39
CA LEU A 854 31.09 9.32 2.19
C LEU A 854 32.53 8.95 2.52
N SER A 855 33.50 9.74 2.07
CA SER A 855 34.92 9.51 2.36
C SER A 855 35.22 9.62 3.84
N ASN A 856 34.57 10.55 4.54
CA ASN A 856 34.71 10.65 5.99
C ASN A 856 34.12 9.43 6.73
N LEU A 857 32.95 8.95 6.33
CA LEU A 857 32.34 7.74 6.86
C LEU A 857 33.23 6.51 6.66
N ARG A 858 33.88 6.39 5.48
CA ARG A 858 34.82 5.30 5.18
C ARG A 858 36.08 5.36 6.06
N ALA A 859 36.66 6.55 6.23
CA ALA A 859 37.80 6.74 7.12
C ALA A 859 37.45 6.38 8.58
N GLN A 860 36.22 6.75 9.03
CA GLN A 860 35.73 6.41 10.35
C GLN A 860 35.45 4.91 10.50
N ALA A 861 34.93 4.22 9.48
CA ALA A 861 34.70 2.78 9.51
C ALA A 861 36.02 2.01 9.69
N VAL A 862 37.10 2.41 8.99
CA VAL A 862 38.43 1.84 9.17
C VAL A 862 38.97 2.11 10.60
N LYS A 863 38.80 3.34 11.10
CA LYS A 863 39.13 3.64 12.51
C LYS A 863 38.41 2.74 13.48
N LEU A 864 37.11 2.55 13.34
CA LEU A 864 36.29 1.68 14.20
C LEU A 864 36.82 0.26 14.19
N HIS A 865 37.15 -0.28 13.03
CA HIS A 865 37.68 -1.64 12.92
C HIS A 865 39.04 -1.81 13.64
N LEU A 866 39.90 -0.79 13.58
CA LEU A 866 41.15 -0.79 14.32
C LEU A 866 40.95 -0.68 15.86
N LEU A 867 39.92 0.03 16.31
CA LEU A 867 39.50 0.09 17.71
C LEU A 867 39.02 -1.27 18.21
N GLU A 868 38.20 -1.98 17.38
CA GLU A 868 37.75 -3.34 17.68
C GLU A 868 38.92 -4.34 17.80
N MET A 869 40.02 -4.09 17.08
CA MET A 869 41.24 -4.85 17.16
C MET A 869 42.13 -4.44 18.38
N GLY A 870 41.66 -3.50 19.21
CA GLY A 870 42.32 -3.13 20.46
C GLY A 870 43.31 -1.96 20.37
N ILE A 871 43.30 -1.18 19.31
CA ILE A 871 44.11 0.03 19.21
C ILE A 871 43.39 1.20 19.91
N ASP A 872 44.09 1.97 20.73
CA ASP A 872 43.53 3.08 21.49
C ASP A 872 43.04 4.22 20.58
N ALA A 873 41.89 4.82 20.88
CA ALA A 873 41.24 5.86 20.10
C ALA A 873 42.08 7.12 19.90
N ASP A 874 42.92 7.47 20.93
CA ASP A 874 43.77 8.65 20.91
C ASP A 874 44.95 8.51 19.94
N ARG A 875 45.17 7.31 19.43
CA ARG A 875 46.24 7.00 18.50
C ARG A 875 45.82 7.10 17.04
N ILE A 876 44.50 7.29 16.76
CA ILE A 876 43.96 7.28 15.40
C ILE A 876 43.12 8.52 15.18
N GLU A 877 43.55 9.34 14.20
CA GLU A 877 42.72 10.38 13.62
C GLU A 877 42.10 9.89 12.28
N ALA A 878 40.91 10.32 11.93
CA ALA A 878 40.24 9.95 10.68
C ALA A 878 39.55 11.16 10.06
N GLU A 879 39.73 11.36 8.76
CA GLU A 879 39.18 12.50 8.02
C GLU A 879 38.86 12.12 6.55
N GLY A 880 37.77 12.67 6.00
CA GLY A 880 37.40 12.46 4.62
C GLY A 880 37.75 13.66 3.74
N TYR A 881 38.36 13.41 2.60
CA TYR A 881 38.85 14.41 1.64
C TYR A 881 37.98 14.49 0.38
N GLY A 882 36.95 13.64 0.25
CA GLY A 882 36.10 13.61 -0.95
C GLY A 882 36.88 13.29 -2.21
N SER A 883 36.57 13.95 -3.31
CA SER A 883 37.23 13.82 -4.60
C SER A 883 38.34 14.85 -4.84
N GLN A 884 38.77 15.60 -3.78
CA GLN A 884 39.70 16.74 -3.94
C GLN A 884 41.15 16.36 -4.29
N PHE A 885 41.57 15.13 -4.02
CA PHE A 885 42.95 14.67 -4.20
C PHE A 885 43.00 13.35 -5.00
N PRO A 886 42.67 13.38 -6.30
CA PRO A 886 42.72 12.18 -7.13
C PRO A 886 44.18 11.74 -7.36
N ILE A 887 44.45 10.44 -7.25
CA ILE A 887 45.75 9.83 -7.62
C ILE A 887 45.79 9.46 -9.10
N CYS A 888 44.63 9.33 -9.73
CA CYS A 888 44.46 9.16 -11.17
C CYS A 888 43.68 10.34 -11.74
N PRO A 889 44.34 11.38 -12.23
CA PRO A 889 43.70 12.60 -12.73
C PRO A 889 43.23 12.51 -14.19
N GLU A 890 43.61 11.47 -14.94
CA GLU A 890 43.34 11.34 -16.37
C GLU A 890 42.07 10.53 -16.66
N GLY A 891 40.95 11.23 -16.73
CA GLY A 891 39.72 10.76 -17.38
C GLY A 891 38.78 9.92 -16.51
N ASP A 892 37.50 9.93 -16.92
CA ASP A 892 36.38 9.18 -16.32
C ASP A 892 36.40 7.68 -16.69
N THR A 893 37.52 6.99 -16.55
CA THR A 893 37.55 5.54 -16.71
C THR A 893 37.20 4.87 -15.39
N ASP A 894 36.49 3.75 -15.45
CA ASP A 894 36.11 2.95 -14.28
C ASP A 894 37.33 2.56 -13.43
N GLU A 895 38.46 2.25 -14.09
CA GLU A 895 39.71 1.92 -13.42
C GLU A 895 40.31 3.10 -12.66
N CYS A 896 40.26 4.30 -13.23
CA CYS A 896 40.73 5.52 -12.59
C CYS A 896 39.83 5.89 -11.39
N ASN A 897 38.54 5.80 -11.57
CA ASN A 897 37.57 6.02 -10.52
C ASN A 897 37.74 5.02 -9.35
N ALA A 898 38.00 3.75 -9.65
CA ALA A 898 38.29 2.73 -8.65
C ALA A 898 39.57 3.01 -7.85
N GLN A 899 40.63 3.50 -8.50
CA GLN A 899 41.85 3.91 -7.79
C GLN A 899 41.63 5.12 -6.89
N ASN A 900 40.76 6.06 -7.31
CA ASN A 900 40.44 7.25 -6.51
C ASN A 900 39.62 6.94 -5.30
N ARG A 901 38.84 5.83 -5.29
CA ARG A 901 38.09 5.30 -4.12
C ARG A 901 39.05 4.53 -3.21
N ARG A 902 39.80 5.23 -2.34
CA ARG A 902 40.87 4.64 -1.53
C ARG A 902 40.86 5.13 -0.09
N ILE A 903 41.61 4.44 0.74
CA ILE A 903 41.99 4.85 2.10
C ILE A 903 43.52 4.99 2.16
N ASP A 904 43.99 6.12 2.64
CA ASP A 904 45.38 6.37 2.89
C ASP A 904 45.65 6.53 4.40
N VAL A 905 46.86 6.22 4.83
CA VAL A 905 47.32 6.39 6.22
C VAL A 905 48.57 7.26 6.22
N ARG A 906 48.60 8.19 7.19
CA ARG A 906 49.80 9.02 7.51
C ARG A 906 50.21 8.77 8.96
N VAL A 907 51.54 8.67 9.19
CA VAL A 907 52.09 8.59 10.55
C VAL A 907 52.22 10.00 11.14
N LEU A 908 51.65 10.20 12.30
CA LEU A 908 51.66 11.45 13.04
C LEU A 908 52.82 11.51 14.05
N SER A 909 53.15 10.37 14.67
CA SER A 909 54.27 10.16 15.57
C SER A 909 54.63 8.67 15.63
N LEU A 910 55.87 8.36 15.94
CA LEU A 910 56.42 7.02 16.11
C LEU A 910 56.77 6.73 17.56
#